data_802f9168c0376c4dfba69672ca3cccea
#
_entry.id   802f9168c0376c4dfba69672ca3cccea
#
_cell.length_a   1.000
_cell.length_b   1.000
_cell.length_c   1.000
_cell.angle_alpha   90.00
_cell.angle_beta   90.00
_cell.angle_gamma   90.00
#
_symmetry.space_group_name_H-M   'P 1'
#
loop_
_entity.id
_entity.type
_entity.pdbx_description
1 polymer ?
#
loop_
_entity_poly.entity_id
_entity_poly.type
_entity_poly.pdbx_seq_one_letter_code
_entity_poly.pdbx_strand_id
1 'polypeptide(L)'
;MDKAASRARPIPPGVSIRNGPVGDPMDIDSTPNGTSKRKSRNSIAQSVNYRDQSDSDDAAPMAKRQKARHKKEELDSDDEPIAIKKNGRLPPSIKDTGDSSDDDQPLGTRIAQKKASIEKSAAKEAKSMRASAKKPTPKKAVKEDSDDEPLAKPKKRQSNGVSSAKKTKGIKKDPDSDSDAPIAKKAKTAAPAKPAVKGKAPAAKKGVKVEKDESKENSEEDEKEEEYRWWDAPKKEDDTVKWTTLEHNGVLFPPAYEPLPNNVKLHYNGAPLDLHMEAEEVATFFGSMLHSTQNVENPVFVKNFFNDFKDTLKKTGGAKDQNGNKVEIKDFAKLDFTHIYEHYKALSDAKKARSSAEKKADKAEKDKFEAPFTFCKWDGRKEKVGNFRVEPPGLFRGRGEHPKTGTVKKRVMPEQVTINIGKEAKVPAPPPGHKWKAVQHDNKATWLAMWQENVNGNYKYVMLAANSTVKGQADFKKFEKARELKKHIDRIRQDYTKELKSEVMADRQRATAMYLIDQFALRAGNEKDTDNEAETVGCCSLKFEHVTLREPNTVIFDFLGKDSIRFYNEFSVDRQVFKNLKMFKKAPKEDGDDIFDRLNTSQLNKHLSSYMPGLTAKVFRTYNASYTMSKLLQELKVTNATVAEKIKLYNDCNRKVAILCNHKRTVGAGHEAQMEKLTDRIKGLKYQKWRTKMMMIDVDPTQKKKKGAKFFELDPDLDEEWIKGHQAFLAEELKTKITKKFEKDNEKLEAEGQSPHPAKELQERLHAVKELEAKFKKENKTKKVEAEGKGPTVEKFAAAIEKLDERVRTLELQSADREGNKEVALGTSKINYIDPRLTVVFSAKFDVPIDKFFSKTLRDKFNWAIQSVGDDSTWEF
;
A
#
# COMPACT_ATOMS: atom_id res chain seq x y z
N MET A 1 7.18 48.59 31.29
CA MET A 1 6.40 47.61 32.04
C MET A 1 5.04 47.48 31.37
N ASP A 2 4.87 46.57 30.48
CA ASP A 2 3.55 46.06 30.10
C ASP A 2 3.74 44.86 29.20
N LYS A 3 3.26 43.75 29.72
CA LYS A 3 3.29 42.44 29.07
C LYS A 3 2.15 42.33 28.04
N ALA A 4 2.42 42.45 26.79
CA ALA A 4 1.50 42.06 25.74
C ALA A 4 1.49 40.55 25.58
N ALA A 5 0.57 39.87 26.21
CA ALA A 5 0.29 38.45 25.98
C ALA A 5 -0.39 38.28 24.63
N SER A 6 0.25 37.63 23.70
CA SER A 6 -0.33 37.21 22.43
C SER A 6 -1.39 36.15 22.67
N ARG A 7 -2.66 36.54 22.59
CA ARG A 7 -3.81 35.60 22.57
C ARG A 7 -3.83 34.84 21.28
N ALA A 8 -3.38 33.60 21.31
CA ALA A 8 -3.70 32.62 20.29
C ALA A 8 -5.22 32.38 20.32
N ARG A 9 -5.91 32.69 19.23
CA ARG A 9 -7.33 32.36 19.09
C ARG A 9 -7.46 30.83 18.91
N PRO A 10 -8.42 30.21 19.61
CA PRO A 10 -8.70 28.79 19.45
C PRO A 10 -9.26 28.52 18.07
N ILE A 11 -8.98 27.34 17.56
CA ILE A 11 -9.67 26.73 16.41
C ILE A 11 -11.17 26.76 16.75
N PRO A 12 -12.08 27.23 15.87
CA PRO A 12 -13.49 27.22 16.19
C PRO A 12 -13.94 25.79 16.50
N PRO A 13 -14.63 25.53 17.61
CA PRO A 13 -15.27 24.27 17.90
C PRO A 13 -16.46 24.16 16.97
N GLY A 14 -16.49 23.18 16.09
CA GLY A 14 -17.65 23.05 15.24
C GLY A 14 -17.51 22.22 13.98
N VAL A 15 -16.63 21.22 13.97
CA VAL A 15 -16.87 20.06 13.10
C VAL A 15 -17.64 19.04 13.94
N SER A 16 -18.91 19.30 14.15
CA SER A 16 -19.85 18.35 14.71
C SER A 16 -20.28 17.42 13.58
N ILE A 17 -19.70 16.23 13.56
CA ILE A 17 -20.24 15.12 12.79
C ILE A 17 -21.48 14.65 13.55
N ARG A 18 -22.67 15.10 13.19
CA ARG A 18 -23.91 14.49 13.64
C ARG A 18 -24.04 13.12 12.96
N ASN A 19 -23.79 12.08 13.73
CA ASN A 19 -24.37 10.77 13.46
C ASN A 19 -25.88 10.92 13.72
N GLY A 20 -26.68 10.72 12.71
CA GLY A 20 -28.12 10.66 12.84
C GLY A 20 -28.52 9.43 13.68
N PRO A 21 -29.58 9.52 14.45
CA PRO A 21 -30.03 8.43 15.29
C PRO A 21 -30.59 7.28 14.46
N VAL A 22 -30.21 6.07 14.86
CA VAL A 22 -30.88 4.84 14.46
C VAL A 22 -32.26 4.85 15.09
N GLY A 23 -33.31 4.92 14.30
CA GLY A 23 -34.69 4.74 14.74
C GLY A 23 -35.17 3.37 14.31
N ASP A 24 -35.74 2.64 15.26
CA ASP A 24 -36.35 1.34 15.10
C ASP A 24 -37.65 1.39 14.24
N PRO A 25 -38.08 0.26 13.65
CA PRO A 25 -39.18 0.21 12.68
C PRO A 25 -40.54 0.11 13.37
N MET A 26 -41.54 0.81 12.84
CA MET A 26 -42.94 0.46 12.99
C MET A 26 -43.65 0.39 11.66
N ASP A 27 -44.33 -0.74 11.48
CA ASP A 27 -45.28 -1.06 10.42
C ASP A 27 -46.38 -0.02 10.32
N ILE A 28 -46.92 0.20 9.12
CA ILE A 28 -48.33 0.06 8.76
C ILE A 28 -48.56 0.42 7.28
N ASP A 29 -49.24 -0.51 6.65
CA ASP A 29 -49.95 -0.67 5.41
C ASP A 29 -50.70 0.55 4.81
N SER A 30 -50.64 0.68 3.48
CA SER A 30 -51.72 0.85 2.50
C SER A 30 -51.32 1.63 1.24
N THR A 31 -51.49 1.01 0.10
CA THR A 31 -51.45 1.52 -1.30
C THR A 31 -52.75 2.32 -1.65
N PRO A 32 -52.96 2.94 -2.84
CA PRO A 32 -52.17 2.94 -4.07
C PRO A 32 -52.11 4.23 -4.93
N ASN A 33 -51.35 4.12 -6.04
CA ASN A 33 -51.46 4.81 -7.33
C ASN A 33 -50.87 6.20 -7.54
N GLY A 34 -49.93 6.28 -8.51
CA GLY A 34 -49.58 7.52 -9.20
C GLY A 34 -48.25 7.44 -9.96
N THR A 35 -48.29 7.06 -11.22
CA THR A 35 -47.21 6.98 -12.17
C THR A 35 -46.33 8.20 -12.28
N SER A 36 -45.00 8.05 -12.07
CA SER A 36 -44.02 8.84 -12.82
C SER A 36 -42.63 8.16 -12.73
N LYS A 37 -42.16 7.70 -13.89
CA LYS A 37 -40.83 7.07 -14.03
C LYS A 37 -39.73 8.11 -13.90
N ARG A 38 -39.03 8.12 -12.79
CA ARG A 38 -37.64 8.64 -12.69
C ARG A 38 -36.71 7.49 -12.33
N LYS A 39 -35.87 7.11 -13.28
CA LYS A 39 -34.78 6.16 -13.05
C LYS A 39 -33.79 6.76 -12.05
N SER A 40 -33.76 6.24 -10.82
CA SER A 40 -32.65 6.46 -9.93
C SER A 40 -31.47 5.59 -10.39
N ARG A 41 -30.39 6.22 -10.83
CA ARG A 41 -29.12 5.53 -11.07
C ARG A 41 -28.50 5.18 -9.71
N ASN A 42 -28.56 3.94 -9.33
CA ASN A 42 -27.68 3.39 -8.29
C ASN A 42 -26.25 3.36 -8.85
N SER A 43 -25.44 4.31 -8.44
CA SER A 43 -23.98 4.24 -8.66
C SER A 43 -23.39 3.20 -7.71
N ILE A 44 -23.10 2.02 -8.21
CA ILE A 44 -22.33 0.99 -7.51
C ILE A 44 -20.87 1.48 -7.46
N ALA A 45 -20.42 1.83 -6.27
CA ALA A 45 -19.04 2.24 -6.04
C ALA A 45 -18.08 1.05 -6.24
N GLN A 46 -17.14 1.19 -7.15
CA GLN A 46 -16.11 0.21 -7.43
C GLN A 46 -15.06 0.15 -6.33
N SER A 47 -14.75 -1.04 -5.85
CA SER A 47 -13.61 -1.28 -4.97
C SER A 47 -12.31 -1.27 -5.79
N VAL A 48 -11.58 -0.18 -5.76
CA VAL A 48 -10.26 -0.09 -6.36
C VAL A 48 -9.21 -0.35 -5.28
N ASN A 49 -8.40 -1.38 -5.48
CA ASN A 49 -7.22 -1.64 -4.67
C ASN A 49 -6.21 -0.51 -4.90
N TYR A 50 -6.07 0.37 -3.90
CA TYR A 50 -5.02 1.38 -3.87
C TYR A 50 -3.66 0.70 -3.66
N ARG A 51 -2.92 0.50 -4.73
CA ARG A 51 -1.47 0.63 -4.64
C ARG A 51 -1.17 2.12 -4.65
N ASP A 52 -0.65 2.62 -3.56
CA ASP A 52 -0.21 3.99 -3.41
C ASP A 52 0.73 4.41 -4.56
N GLN A 53 0.16 5.00 -5.60
CA GLN A 53 0.96 5.88 -6.44
C GLN A 53 1.06 7.18 -5.67
N SER A 54 2.27 7.45 -5.18
CA SER A 54 2.60 8.71 -4.55
C SER A 54 2.11 9.86 -5.42
N ASP A 55 1.44 10.84 -4.79
CA ASP A 55 1.13 12.14 -5.38
C ASP A 55 2.43 12.90 -5.74
N SER A 56 3.27 12.36 -6.60
CA SER A 56 4.43 13.04 -7.13
C SER A 56 4.03 13.88 -8.34
N ASP A 57 3.14 14.84 -8.12
CA ASP A 57 2.83 15.87 -9.13
C ASP A 57 3.98 16.88 -9.33
N ASP A 58 5.06 16.75 -8.55
CA ASP A 58 6.18 17.71 -8.59
C ASP A 58 7.21 17.47 -9.71
N ALA A 59 7.05 16.42 -10.51
CA ALA A 59 8.04 16.07 -11.54
C ALA A 59 7.54 16.22 -12.98
N ALA A 60 6.43 16.90 -13.21
CA ALA A 60 6.01 17.21 -14.58
C ALA A 60 6.46 18.62 -14.94
N PRO A 61 7.35 18.80 -15.90
CA PRO A 61 7.55 20.11 -16.52
C PRO A 61 6.22 20.57 -17.11
N MET A 62 5.92 21.85 -16.99
CA MET A 62 4.77 22.47 -17.62
C MET A 62 4.88 22.43 -19.14
N ALA A 63 4.65 21.28 -19.73
CA ALA A 63 4.43 21.13 -21.16
C ALA A 63 3.10 20.43 -21.35
N LYS A 64 2.02 21.08 -20.89
CA LYS A 64 0.67 20.62 -21.19
C LYS A 64 -0.15 21.76 -21.74
N ARG A 65 -0.71 21.46 -22.87
CA ARG A 65 -1.79 22.16 -23.55
C ARG A 65 -1.45 23.44 -24.29
N GLN A 66 -1.14 23.24 -25.56
CA GLN A 66 -1.68 24.12 -26.58
C GLN A 66 -2.16 23.27 -27.76
N LYS A 67 -3.44 22.95 -27.78
CA LYS A 67 -4.20 22.76 -29.01
C LYS A 67 -5.59 23.32 -28.78
N ALA A 68 -5.93 24.19 -29.68
CA ALA A 68 -7.21 24.86 -29.92
C ALA A 68 -7.39 26.21 -29.25
N ARG A 69 -6.89 27.26 -29.92
CA ARG A 69 -7.70 28.32 -30.51
C ARG A 69 -6.75 29.32 -31.15
N HIS A 70 -6.85 29.48 -32.47
CA HIS A 70 -6.25 30.56 -33.19
C HIS A 70 -6.74 31.91 -32.67
N LYS A 71 -5.79 32.72 -32.18
CA LYS A 71 -5.65 34.10 -32.60
C LYS A 71 -4.30 34.63 -32.11
N LYS A 72 -3.63 35.33 -33.04
CA LYS A 72 -2.31 35.93 -32.97
C LYS A 72 -2.11 36.76 -31.70
N GLU A 73 -0.92 36.64 -31.12
CA GLU A 73 0.01 37.74 -30.91
C GLU A 73 1.33 37.16 -30.42
N GLU A 74 2.40 37.74 -30.98
CA GLU A 74 3.79 37.34 -30.89
C GLU A 74 4.38 37.59 -29.50
N LEU A 75 5.27 36.71 -29.03
CA LEU A 75 6.65 36.98 -28.63
C LEU A 75 7.28 35.81 -27.84
N ASP A 76 8.36 35.36 -28.40
CA ASP A 76 9.55 34.67 -27.87
C ASP A 76 9.43 33.66 -26.72
N SER A 77 9.69 32.42 -27.05
CA SER A 77 10.82 31.66 -26.51
C SER A 77 10.86 30.23 -27.05
N ASP A 78 12.02 29.88 -27.49
CA ASP A 78 12.47 28.62 -28.06
C ASP A 78 12.09 27.39 -27.25
N ASP A 79 11.46 26.45 -27.91
CA ASP A 79 11.53 25.01 -27.69
C ASP A 79 10.59 24.26 -28.66
N GLU A 80 11.11 23.99 -29.86
CA GLU A 80 10.49 23.03 -30.76
C GLU A 80 11.18 21.65 -30.71
N PRO A 81 10.39 20.58 -30.75
CA PRO A 81 10.92 19.24 -30.90
C PRO A 81 10.93 18.78 -32.34
N ILE A 82 12.07 18.28 -32.76
CA ILE A 82 12.34 17.71 -34.07
C ILE A 82 11.80 16.31 -34.21
N ALA A 83 11.21 16.08 -35.36
CA ALA A 83 10.60 14.80 -35.72
C ALA A 83 11.53 13.87 -36.52
N ILE A 84 11.36 12.59 -36.41
CA ILE A 84 11.76 11.52 -37.04
C ILE A 84 11.45 10.20 -37.44
N LYS A 85 11.82 9.40 -38.27
CA LYS A 85 11.37 8.13 -38.92
C LYS A 85 12.22 6.93 -38.57
N LYS A 86 11.68 5.86 -38.57
CA LYS A 86 11.20 4.46 -38.39
C LYS A 86 12.25 3.42 -38.77
N ASN A 87 12.34 2.37 -38.08
CA ASN A 87 11.94 0.96 -38.21
C ASN A 87 12.85 -0.02 -37.49
N GLY A 88 12.25 -1.11 -37.02
CA GLY A 88 12.97 -2.22 -36.63
C GLY A 88 12.38 -3.32 -35.80
N ARG A 89 12.86 -4.43 -35.51
CA ARG A 89 12.27 -5.65 -34.95
C ARG A 89 12.82 -6.06 -33.58
N LEU A 90 12.05 -6.86 -32.84
CA LEU A 90 12.17 -7.24 -31.45
C LEU A 90 12.88 -8.56 -31.16
N PRO A 91 13.49 -8.74 -30.00
CA PRO A 91 13.95 -10.04 -29.52
C PRO A 91 12.95 -10.70 -28.56
N PRO A 92 13.11 -11.99 -28.19
CA PRO A 92 12.12 -12.78 -27.52
C PRO A 92 12.01 -12.51 -26.01
N SER A 93 10.89 -12.91 -25.50
CA SER A 93 10.11 -12.41 -24.36
C SER A 93 10.40 -13.01 -22.99
N ILE A 94 10.03 -12.23 -21.98
CA ILE A 94 9.86 -12.69 -20.60
C ILE A 94 8.45 -12.33 -20.13
N LYS A 95 7.75 -13.32 -19.58
CA LYS A 95 6.36 -13.23 -19.16
C LYS A 95 6.19 -12.33 -17.95
N ASP A 96 5.35 -11.32 -18.08
CA ASP A 96 4.97 -10.48 -16.96
C ASP A 96 3.88 -11.15 -16.11
N THR A 97 4.10 -11.12 -14.80
CA THR A 97 3.18 -11.71 -13.85
C THR A 97 2.46 -10.58 -13.12
N GLY A 98 1.38 -10.10 -13.74
CA GLY A 98 0.45 -9.24 -13.04
C GLY A 98 -0.07 -9.95 -11.78
N ASP A 99 0.20 -9.35 -10.65
CA ASP A 99 -0.34 -9.72 -9.36
C ASP A 99 -1.84 -9.43 -9.34
N SER A 100 -2.64 -10.44 -9.67
CA SER A 100 -4.08 -10.39 -9.45
C SER A 100 -4.35 -10.87 -8.04
N SER A 101 -4.74 -9.97 -7.18
CA SER A 101 -5.23 -10.28 -5.84
C SER A 101 -6.39 -11.27 -5.91
N ASP A 102 -6.32 -12.34 -5.11
CA ASP A 102 -7.29 -13.45 -4.99
C ASP A 102 -8.68 -13.04 -4.42
N ASP A 103 -9.04 -11.76 -4.44
CA ASP A 103 -10.22 -11.28 -3.72
C ASP A 103 -11.56 -11.34 -4.47
N ASP A 104 -11.59 -11.71 -5.76
CA ASP A 104 -12.80 -11.60 -6.59
C ASP A 104 -13.56 -12.92 -6.86
N GLN A 105 -13.35 -13.99 -6.06
CA GLN A 105 -14.12 -15.23 -6.26
C GLN A 105 -15.24 -15.41 -5.24
N PRO A 106 -16.41 -15.96 -5.64
CA PRO A 106 -17.51 -16.25 -4.74
C PRO A 106 -17.10 -17.20 -3.59
N LEU A 107 -17.59 -16.91 -2.39
CA LEU A 107 -17.22 -17.59 -1.14
C LEU A 107 -17.36 -19.12 -1.20
N GLY A 108 -18.35 -19.64 -1.93
CA GLY A 108 -18.55 -21.06 -2.15
C GLY A 108 -17.42 -21.76 -2.92
N THR A 109 -16.87 -21.10 -3.91
CA THR A 109 -15.76 -21.63 -4.72
C THR A 109 -14.44 -21.59 -3.94
N ARG A 110 -14.23 -20.58 -3.13
CA ARG A 110 -13.10 -20.45 -2.19
C ARG A 110 -13.13 -21.52 -1.10
N ILE A 111 -14.32 -21.85 -0.59
CA ILE A 111 -14.48 -22.91 0.42
C ILE A 111 -14.21 -24.28 -0.21
N ALA A 112 -14.71 -24.53 -1.43
CA ALA A 112 -14.48 -25.77 -2.14
C ALA A 112 -12.99 -25.96 -2.54
N GLN A 113 -12.33 -24.92 -3.01
CA GLN A 113 -10.91 -24.93 -3.36
C GLN A 113 -10.02 -25.03 -2.11
N LYS A 114 -10.39 -24.34 -1.01
CA LYS A 114 -9.69 -24.48 0.26
C LYS A 114 -9.90 -25.88 0.85
N LYS A 115 -11.08 -26.47 0.68
CA LYS A 115 -11.37 -27.84 1.08
C LYS A 115 -10.58 -28.86 0.27
N ALA A 116 -10.49 -28.70 -1.05
CA ALA A 116 -9.68 -29.53 -1.94
C ALA A 116 -8.17 -29.34 -1.73
N SER A 117 -7.71 -28.13 -1.41
CA SER A 117 -6.30 -27.87 -1.06
C SER A 117 -5.97 -28.40 0.33
N ILE A 118 -6.91 -28.35 1.28
CA ILE A 118 -6.81 -28.95 2.62
C ILE A 118 -6.78 -30.49 2.53
N GLU A 119 -7.63 -31.11 1.70
CA GLU A 119 -7.61 -32.55 1.46
C GLU A 119 -6.33 -33.02 0.76
N LYS A 120 -5.84 -32.20 -0.18
CA LYS A 120 -4.56 -32.46 -0.89
C LYS A 120 -3.34 -32.25 0.00
N SER A 121 -3.44 -31.29 0.93
CA SER A 121 -2.43 -31.06 1.97
C SER A 121 -2.51 -32.14 3.04
N ALA A 122 -3.70 -32.59 3.42
CA ALA A 122 -3.90 -33.67 4.37
C ALA A 122 -3.39 -35.02 3.85
N ALA A 123 -3.56 -35.31 2.58
CA ALA A 123 -2.96 -36.49 1.94
C ALA A 123 -1.44 -36.43 1.86
N LYS A 124 -0.85 -35.23 1.85
CA LYS A 124 0.58 -35.00 1.73
C LYS A 124 1.30 -34.96 3.08
N GLU A 125 0.65 -34.49 4.15
CA GLU A 125 1.16 -34.50 5.53
C GLU A 125 1.05 -35.91 6.16
N ALA A 126 0.03 -36.69 5.74
CA ALA A 126 -0.08 -38.11 6.00
C ALA A 126 1.12 -38.91 5.46
N LYS A 127 1.77 -38.45 4.41
CA LYS A 127 2.98 -39.07 3.86
C LYS A 127 4.25 -38.68 4.58
N SER A 128 4.35 -37.49 5.19
CA SER A 128 5.54 -36.95 5.82
C SER A 128 5.69 -37.21 7.33
N MET A 129 4.64 -37.67 8.01
CA MET A 129 4.71 -38.02 9.43
C MET A 129 5.31 -39.40 9.73
N ARG A 130 5.63 -40.21 8.74
CA ARG A 130 6.22 -41.54 8.93
C ARG A 130 7.72 -41.56 9.14
N ALA A 131 8.45 -40.50 8.91
CA ALA A 131 9.89 -40.56 8.79
C ALA A 131 10.71 -39.98 9.93
N SER A 132 10.15 -39.38 10.93
CA SER A 132 10.93 -38.76 12.02
C SER A 132 10.90 -39.52 13.35
N ALA A 133 11.00 -40.82 13.29
CA ALA A 133 11.23 -41.66 14.49
C ALA A 133 12.70 -41.90 14.84
N LYS A 134 13.67 -41.11 14.35
CA LYS A 134 15.06 -41.15 14.86
C LYS A 134 15.75 -39.78 14.79
N LYS A 135 16.26 -39.39 15.98
CA LYS A 135 16.97 -38.15 16.40
C LYS A 135 18.26 -37.87 15.60
N PRO A 136 18.96 -36.71 15.73
CA PRO A 136 18.98 -35.73 16.80
C PRO A 136 19.22 -34.22 16.38
N THR A 137 18.88 -33.37 17.29
CA THR A 137 19.43 -32.04 17.75
C THR A 137 19.86 -30.91 16.81
N PRO A 138 19.89 -29.69 17.34
CA PRO A 138 19.33 -28.52 16.65
C PRO A 138 20.34 -27.40 16.40
N LYS A 139 20.05 -26.51 15.49
CA LYS A 139 20.52 -25.09 15.56
C LYS A 139 19.59 -24.12 14.85
N LYS A 140 19.16 -23.17 15.64
CA LYS A 140 18.72 -21.77 15.39
C LYS A 140 18.06 -21.41 14.05
N ALA A 141 16.76 -21.13 14.12
CA ALA A 141 16.02 -20.37 13.15
C ALA A 141 15.54 -19.05 13.74
N VAL A 142 15.57 -18.04 12.92
CA VAL A 142 15.09 -16.70 13.14
C VAL A 142 13.56 -16.69 13.02
N LYS A 143 12.93 -15.95 13.89
CA LYS A 143 11.49 -15.84 14.07
C LYS A 143 10.80 -15.17 12.89
N GLU A 144 9.76 -15.77 12.39
CA GLU A 144 8.60 -15.07 11.86
C GLU A 144 7.41 -15.32 12.78
N ASP A 145 6.78 -14.24 13.20
CA ASP A 145 5.67 -14.23 14.13
C ASP A 145 4.42 -14.87 13.52
N SER A 146 4.07 -16.05 13.98
CA SER A 146 2.71 -16.50 14.01
C SER A 146 2.38 -16.93 15.42
N ASP A 147 1.66 -16.07 16.13
CA ASP A 147 1.15 -16.29 17.47
C ASP A 147 0.05 -17.32 17.49
N ASP A 148 0.37 -18.58 17.60
CA ASP A 148 -0.56 -19.61 18.04
C ASP A 148 0.19 -20.83 18.57
N GLU A 149 0.57 -20.80 19.85
CA GLU A 149 0.89 -22.03 20.55
C GLU A 149 -0.20 -22.38 21.57
N PRO A 150 -0.77 -23.56 21.48
CA PRO A 150 -1.39 -24.20 22.66
C PRO A 150 -0.33 -24.96 23.45
N LEU A 151 -0.41 -24.77 24.74
CA LEU A 151 0.31 -25.40 25.82
C LEU A 151 0.79 -26.85 25.53
N ALA A 152 2.08 -27.10 25.38
CA ALA A 152 2.66 -28.40 25.74
C ALA A 152 4.18 -28.37 25.86
N LYS A 153 4.61 -28.66 27.04
CA LYS A 153 5.79 -29.38 27.57
C LYS A 153 7.20 -28.76 27.55
N PRO A 154 7.77 -28.59 28.75
CA PRO A 154 9.14 -28.13 28.95
C PRO A 154 10.18 -29.25 28.82
N LYS A 155 11.29 -29.00 28.17
CA LYS A 155 12.46 -29.89 28.18
C LYS A 155 13.28 -29.73 29.44
N LYS A 156 13.57 -30.88 30.04
CA LYS A 156 14.47 -31.07 31.19
C LYS A 156 15.87 -30.55 30.89
N ARG A 157 16.39 -29.81 31.86
CA ARG A 157 17.82 -29.57 32.07
C ARG A 157 18.30 -30.52 33.16
N GLN A 158 19.23 -31.39 32.86
CA GLN A 158 20.00 -32.10 33.85
C GLN A 158 21.19 -31.26 34.27
N SER A 159 21.34 -31.17 35.59
CA SER A 159 22.45 -30.63 36.31
C SER A 159 23.43 -31.76 36.66
N ASN A 160 24.73 -31.47 36.53
CA ASN A 160 25.80 -32.04 37.37
C ASN A 160 26.79 -30.89 37.54
N GLY A 161 27.16 -30.53 38.60
CA GLY A 161 27.45 -30.74 39.95
C GLY A 161 28.93 -30.64 40.20
N VAL A 162 29.26 -29.94 41.24
CA VAL A 162 30.38 -30.05 42.17
C VAL A 162 31.26 -28.79 42.32
N SER A 163 31.01 -28.07 43.40
CA SER A 163 31.81 -27.59 44.52
C SER A 163 33.01 -26.71 44.19
N SER A 164 33.39 -25.74 44.93
CA SER A 164 33.27 -25.32 46.33
C SER A 164 33.88 -23.92 46.53
N ALA A 165 33.26 -23.23 47.36
CA ALA A 165 33.74 -22.53 48.57
C ALA A 165 34.35 -21.12 48.53
N LYS A 166 33.65 -20.31 49.23
CA LYS A 166 34.02 -19.35 50.33
C LYS A 166 34.42 -17.90 50.03
N LYS A 167 33.54 -17.02 50.48
CA LYS A 167 33.72 -15.91 51.49
C LYS A 167 34.57 -14.70 51.03
N THR A 168 34.27 -13.43 51.27
CA THR A 168 33.47 -12.68 52.24
C THR A 168 33.54 -11.20 51.90
N LYS A 169 32.43 -10.45 52.21
CA LYS A 169 32.31 -9.06 52.75
C LYS A 169 33.23 -7.98 52.19
N GLY A 170 32.77 -6.79 51.85
CA GLY A 170 31.82 -5.86 52.43
C GLY A 170 32.12 -4.44 52.01
N ILE A 171 31.07 -3.67 51.93
CA ILE A 171 30.84 -2.30 52.46
C ILE A 171 31.59 -1.09 51.91
N LYS A 172 30.77 -0.22 51.24
CA LYS A 172 30.60 1.25 51.39
C LYS A 172 31.64 2.26 50.90
N LYS A 173 31.12 3.18 50.18
CA LYS A 173 31.02 4.65 50.28
C LYS A 173 31.74 5.44 49.19
N ASP A 174 30.89 6.31 48.55
CA ASP A 174 31.25 7.57 47.90
C ASP A 174 31.99 8.52 48.88
N PRO A 175 32.56 9.68 48.48
CA PRO A 175 32.24 10.55 47.34
C PRO A 175 33.43 11.35 46.73
N ASP A 176 33.11 12.07 45.68
CA ASP A 176 33.57 13.43 45.27
C ASP A 176 34.95 13.70 44.69
N SER A 177 34.85 14.44 43.64
CA SER A 177 35.50 15.69 43.20
C SER A 177 36.60 15.64 42.14
N ASP A 178 36.24 16.33 41.10
CA ASP A 178 36.98 17.35 40.32
C ASP A 178 38.35 17.11 39.69
N SER A 179 38.31 17.55 38.49
CA SER A 179 39.23 18.49 37.80
C SER A 179 40.23 17.92 36.78
N ASP A 180 40.07 18.50 35.62
CA ASP A 180 41.08 19.07 34.71
C ASP A 180 42.01 18.20 33.86
N ALA A 181 41.84 18.48 32.58
CA ALA A 181 42.77 18.25 31.46
C ALA A 181 44.16 18.95 31.67
N PRO A 182 45.08 18.97 30.69
CA PRO A 182 45.19 18.44 29.35
C PRO A 182 46.61 17.99 28.89
N ILE A 183 46.70 17.65 27.57
CA ILE A 183 47.87 17.91 26.67
C ILE A 183 48.94 16.82 26.45
N ALA A 184 48.94 16.43 25.19
CA ALA A 184 49.98 16.43 24.13
C ALA A 184 50.97 15.27 23.93
N LYS A 185 50.88 14.78 22.72
CA LYS A 185 51.89 14.63 21.64
C LYS A 185 53.03 13.60 21.67
N LYS A 186 53.10 12.98 20.48
CA LYS A 186 54.28 12.50 19.69
C LYS A 186 54.87 11.14 20.07
N ALA A 187 55.19 10.30 19.21
CA ALA A 187 55.55 10.14 17.80
C ALA A 187 56.54 8.95 17.67
N LYS A 188 56.39 8.17 16.57
CA LYS A 188 57.47 7.44 15.81
C LYS A 188 58.23 6.29 16.52
N THR A 189 58.45 5.14 15.98
CA THR A 189 59.08 4.71 14.72
C THR A 189 59.25 3.18 14.65
N ALA A 190 59.14 2.61 13.47
CA ALA A 190 59.98 1.65 12.76
C ALA A 190 59.98 0.17 13.17
N ALA A 191 59.74 -0.66 12.15
CA ALA A 191 60.05 -2.08 11.98
C ALA A 191 61.57 -2.33 11.96
N PRO A 192 62.10 -3.61 11.94
CA PRO A 192 61.83 -4.58 10.91
C PRO A 192 62.03 -6.10 11.22
N ALA A 193 61.75 -6.93 10.22
CA ALA A 193 62.45 -8.15 9.73
C ALA A 193 62.19 -9.53 10.28
N LYS A 194 61.84 -10.39 9.37
CA LYS A 194 61.84 -11.88 9.35
C LYS A 194 63.24 -12.51 9.62
N PRO A 195 63.32 -13.82 9.89
CA PRO A 195 63.22 -14.81 8.82
C PRO A 195 62.66 -16.21 9.15
N ALA A 196 62.55 -17.00 8.10
CA ALA A 196 62.06 -18.30 7.85
C ALA A 196 62.85 -19.47 8.50
N VAL A 197 62.22 -20.68 8.49
CA VAL A 197 62.73 -21.92 7.88
C VAL A 197 61.80 -23.14 8.13
N LYS A 198 61.34 -23.75 7.04
CA LYS A 198 61.15 -25.16 6.63
C LYS A 198 60.62 -26.26 7.59
N GLY A 199 59.65 -27.00 7.07
CA GLY A 199 59.78 -28.44 7.03
C GLY A 199 58.51 -29.31 6.95
N LYS A 200 58.23 -29.84 5.77
CA LYS A 200 57.63 -31.14 5.40
C LYS A 200 56.15 -31.48 5.62
N ALA A 201 55.49 -31.74 4.51
CA ALA A 201 54.29 -32.54 4.35
C ALA A 201 54.56 -34.08 4.59
N PRO A 202 53.53 -34.94 4.74
CA PRO A 202 52.69 -35.32 3.59
C PRO A 202 51.23 -35.78 3.83
N ALA A 203 50.54 -35.91 2.69
CA ALA A 203 49.45 -36.87 2.35
C ALA A 203 48.01 -36.51 2.57
N ALA A 204 47.40 -36.21 1.45
CA ALA A 204 46.06 -36.44 0.89
C ALA A 204 44.95 -37.14 1.68
N LYS A 205 43.79 -36.42 1.77
CA LYS A 205 42.46 -37.06 1.55
C LYS A 205 41.49 -36.04 0.91
N LYS A 206 40.84 -36.56 -0.14
CA LYS A 206 39.84 -35.89 -0.94
C LYS A 206 38.66 -35.37 -0.07
N GLY A 207 38.31 -34.11 -0.16
CA GLY A 207 37.07 -33.51 0.36
C GLY A 207 36.41 -32.66 -0.73
N VAL A 208 35.17 -32.91 -0.94
CA VAL A 208 34.27 -32.28 -1.90
C VAL A 208 34.20 -30.77 -1.71
N LYS A 209 34.41 -30.04 -2.79
CA LYS A 209 34.16 -28.59 -2.85
C LYS A 209 32.68 -28.32 -2.61
N VAL A 210 32.36 -27.63 -1.55
CA VAL A 210 31.07 -26.93 -1.40
C VAL A 210 31.26 -25.56 -2.04
N GLU A 211 30.49 -25.28 -3.07
CA GLU A 211 30.40 -23.97 -3.68
C GLU A 211 29.86 -22.98 -2.65
N LYS A 212 30.62 -21.97 -2.35
CA LYS A 212 30.19 -20.81 -1.59
C LYS A 212 29.18 -20.01 -2.44
N ASP A 213 28.05 -19.75 -1.86
CA ASP A 213 26.98 -18.94 -2.38
C ASP A 213 27.46 -17.49 -2.58
N GLU A 214 27.78 -17.12 -3.82
CA GLU A 214 28.21 -15.77 -4.20
C GLU A 214 27.17 -14.69 -3.93
N SER A 215 25.94 -15.06 -3.52
CA SER A 215 24.87 -14.13 -3.18
C SER A 215 25.07 -13.41 -1.83
N LYS A 216 26.01 -13.87 -0.99
CA LYS A 216 26.31 -13.24 0.29
C LYS A 216 27.44 -12.20 0.21
N GLU A 217 28.36 -12.35 -0.74
CA GLU A 217 29.46 -11.39 -0.89
C GLU A 217 29.01 -10.05 -1.45
N ASN A 218 27.95 -10.05 -2.31
CA ASN A 218 27.36 -8.79 -2.81
C ASN A 218 26.51 -8.02 -1.76
N SER A 219 26.12 -8.64 -0.66
CA SER A 219 25.38 -7.95 0.42
C SER A 219 26.30 -7.32 1.47
N GLU A 220 27.56 -7.80 1.59
CA GLU A 220 28.54 -7.28 2.54
C GLU A 220 29.36 -6.10 1.99
N GLU A 221 29.47 -5.97 0.66
CA GLU A 221 30.06 -4.79 0.03
C GLU A 221 29.10 -3.60 -0.03
N ASP A 222 27.78 -3.84 -0.14
CA ASP A 222 26.74 -2.79 -0.10
C ASP A 222 26.56 -2.18 1.33
N GLU A 223 27.04 -2.81 2.39
CA GLU A 223 26.95 -2.30 3.78
C GLU A 223 28.07 -1.33 4.18
N LYS A 224 29.06 -1.11 3.32
CA LYS A 224 30.24 -0.28 3.63
C LYS A 224 30.31 1.07 2.89
N GLU A 225 29.31 1.39 2.04
CA GLU A 225 29.18 2.76 1.57
C GLU A 225 28.68 3.62 2.73
N GLU A 226 29.50 4.54 3.21
CA GLU A 226 29.11 5.56 4.21
C GLU A 226 27.81 6.21 3.73
N GLU A 227 26.75 6.08 4.51
CA GLU A 227 25.41 6.56 4.16
C GLU A 227 25.46 8.08 3.97
N TYR A 228 25.33 8.53 2.74
CA TYR A 228 25.44 9.94 2.35
C TYR A 228 24.34 10.78 2.99
N ARG A 229 24.68 11.54 4.02
CA ARG A 229 23.80 12.42 4.77
C ARG A 229 23.60 13.75 4.05
N TRP A 230 22.92 13.73 2.90
CA TRP A 230 22.66 14.89 2.05
C TRP A 230 21.83 15.98 2.73
N TRP A 231 21.06 15.65 3.79
CA TRP A 231 20.24 16.61 4.54
C TRP A 231 21.08 17.52 5.45
N ASP A 232 22.30 17.14 5.77
CA ASP A 232 23.27 17.94 6.53
C ASP A 232 24.19 18.77 5.60
N ALA A 233 24.16 18.51 4.29
CA ALA A 233 24.97 19.22 3.32
C ALA A 233 24.48 20.67 3.12
N PRO A 234 25.40 21.65 2.93
CA PRO A 234 25.02 23.02 2.63
C PRO A 234 24.12 23.10 1.39
N LYS A 235 23.05 23.89 1.46
CA LYS A 235 22.11 24.06 0.37
C LYS A 235 22.84 24.61 -0.86
N LYS A 236 22.70 23.95 -2.01
CA LYS A 236 23.18 24.49 -3.30
C LYS A 236 22.35 25.74 -3.60
N GLU A 237 22.99 26.85 -3.93
CA GLU A 237 22.32 28.10 -4.28
C GLU A 237 21.54 27.97 -5.59
N ASP A 238 22.07 27.22 -6.57
CA ASP A 238 21.38 26.91 -7.83
C ASP A 238 20.84 25.47 -7.81
N ASP A 239 19.50 25.36 -7.76
CA ASP A 239 18.75 24.08 -7.81
C ASP A 239 18.25 23.78 -9.24
N THR A 240 18.69 24.51 -10.25
CA THR A 240 18.27 24.30 -11.65
C THR A 240 18.90 23.03 -12.22
N VAL A 241 20.20 22.80 -11.96
CA VAL A 241 20.90 21.58 -12.37
C VAL A 241 20.67 20.47 -11.35
N LYS A 242 20.06 19.38 -11.80
CA LYS A 242 19.70 18.24 -10.94
C LYS A 242 20.80 17.19 -10.83
N TRP A 243 21.63 17.05 -11.85
CA TRP A 243 22.74 16.11 -11.91
C TRP A 243 23.84 16.59 -12.87
N THR A 244 25.05 16.14 -12.63
CA THR A 244 26.21 16.38 -13.50
C THR A 244 26.53 15.16 -14.34
N THR A 245 26.44 13.97 -13.78
CA THR A 245 26.64 12.69 -14.46
C THR A 245 25.44 11.78 -14.27
N LEU A 246 25.04 11.09 -15.34
CA LEU A 246 23.92 10.14 -15.32
C LEU A 246 24.22 8.97 -16.25
N GLU A 247 24.24 7.75 -15.68
CA GLU A 247 24.40 6.51 -16.41
C GLU A 247 23.28 5.53 -16.05
N HIS A 248 22.68 4.88 -17.04
CA HIS A 248 21.69 3.82 -16.84
C HIS A 248 21.54 2.94 -18.09
N ASN A 249 20.90 1.79 -17.94
CA ASN A 249 20.75 0.81 -19.02
C ASN A 249 19.43 0.92 -19.80
N GLY A 250 18.74 2.07 -19.72
CA GLY A 250 17.48 2.32 -20.44
C GLY A 250 16.26 1.70 -19.75
N VAL A 251 15.39 1.13 -20.56
CA VAL A 251 14.09 0.57 -20.12
C VAL A 251 13.91 -0.85 -20.59
N LEU A 252 13.10 -1.59 -19.86
CA LEU A 252 12.71 -2.96 -20.17
C LEU A 252 11.34 -2.97 -20.84
N PHE A 253 11.26 -3.50 -22.07
CA PHE A 253 10.01 -3.66 -22.79
C PHE A 253 9.28 -4.96 -22.41
N PRO A 254 7.92 -4.96 -22.49
CA PRO A 254 7.16 -6.18 -22.35
C PRO A 254 7.50 -7.16 -23.51
N PRO A 255 7.35 -8.47 -23.27
CA PRO A 255 7.59 -9.50 -24.27
C PRO A 255 6.75 -9.32 -25.53
N ALA A 256 7.17 -9.94 -26.61
CA ALA A 256 6.35 -10.06 -27.82
C ALA A 256 5.09 -10.90 -27.51
N TYR A 257 4.04 -10.72 -28.33
CA TYR A 257 2.85 -11.55 -28.24
C TYR A 257 3.16 -12.98 -28.71
N GLU A 258 2.72 -13.95 -27.94
CA GLU A 258 2.76 -15.37 -28.33
C GLU A 258 1.36 -15.75 -28.82
N PRO A 259 1.18 -16.25 -30.06
CA PRO A 259 -0.14 -16.63 -30.58
C PRO A 259 -0.81 -17.70 -29.72
N LEU A 260 -2.13 -17.68 -29.71
CA LEU A 260 -2.94 -18.67 -29.02
C LEU A 260 -2.75 -20.07 -29.63
N PRO A 261 -2.87 -21.15 -28.86
CA PRO A 261 -2.93 -22.49 -29.40
C PRO A 261 -4.08 -22.64 -30.43
N ASN A 262 -3.89 -23.47 -31.48
CA ASN A 262 -4.84 -23.63 -32.58
C ASN A 262 -6.27 -24.00 -32.16
N ASN A 263 -6.42 -24.62 -30.99
CA ASN A 263 -7.72 -25.00 -30.44
C ASN A 263 -8.40 -23.87 -29.63
N VAL A 264 -7.74 -22.73 -29.45
CA VAL A 264 -8.28 -21.59 -28.71
C VAL A 264 -8.56 -20.45 -29.69
N LYS A 265 -9.79 -20.29 -30.10
CA LYS A 265 -10.20 -19.28 -31.07
C LYS A 265 -11.25 -18.34 -30.49
N LEU A 266 -11.31 -17.11 -31.03
CA LEU A 266 -12.48 -16.24 -30.88
C LEU A 266 -13.60 -16.79 -31.75
N HIS A 267 -14.84 -16.83 -31.24
CA HIS A 267 -16.00 -17.27 -32.01
C HIS A 267 -16.91 -16.10 -32.38
N TYR A 268 -17.52 -16.16 -33.54
CA TYR A 268 -18.55 -15.21 -33.99
C TYR A 268 -19.73 -15.98 -34.57
N ASN A 269 -20.95 -15.72 -34.05
CA ASN A 269 -22.12 -16.55 -34.33
C ASN A 269 -21.90 -18.06 -34.10
N GLY A 270 -21.08 -18.43 -33.11
CA GLY A 270 -20.76 -19.83 -32.82
C GLY A 270 -19.66 -20.45 -33.70
N ALA A 271 -19.19 -19.76 -34.75
CA ALA A 271 -18.13 -20.24 -35.63
C ALA A 271 -16.76 -19.67 -35.19
N PRO A 272 -15.68 -20.49 -35.14
CA PRO A 272 -14.34 -20.03 -34.81
C PRO A 272 -13.76 -19.15 -35.93
N LEU A 273 -13.02 -18.13 -35.52
CA LEU A 273 -12.40 -17.16 -36.40
C LEU A 273 -10.88 -17.32 -36.42
N ASP A 274 -10.28 -17.19 -37.59
CA ASP A 274 -8.86 -16.97 -37.78
C ASP A 274 -8.55 -15.48 -37.87
N LEU A 275 -7.70 -15.03 -36.94
CA LEU A 275 -7.32 -13.63 -36.81
C LEU A 275 -5.82 -13.45 -37.13
N HIS A 276 -5.49 -12.30 -37.66
CA HIS A 276 -4.09 -11.89 -37.72
C HIS A 276 -3.56 -11.68 -36.27
N MET A 277 -2.28 -11.96 -36.02
CA MET A 277 -1.64 -11.95 -34.71
C MET A 277 -1.91 -10.66 -33.91
N GLU A 278 -1.90 -9.46 -34.55
CA GLU A 278 -2.25 -8.21 -33.88
C GLU A 278 -3.73 -8.12 -33.46
N ALA A 279 -4.64 -8.66 -34.25
CA ALA A 279 -6.06 -8.66 -33.93
C ALA A 279 -6.37 -9.71 -32.85
N GLU A 280 -5.68 -10.85 -32.87
CA GLU A 280 -5.75 -11.89 -31.85
C GLU A 280 -5.25 -11.35 -30.51
N GLU A 281 -4.10 -10.64 -30.47
CA GLU A 281 -3.59 -10.00 -29.25
C GLU A 281 -4.66 -9.06 -28.64
N VAL A 282 -5.30 -8.23 -29.47
CA VAL A 282 -6.37 -7.31 -29.01
C VAL A 282 -7.59 -8.07 -28.47
N ALA A 283 -7.99 -9.17 -29.12
CA ALA A 283 -9.08 -10.02 -28.62
C ALA A 283 -8.76 -10.64 -27.26
N THR A 284 -7.49 -11.06 -27.04
CA THR A 284 -7.07 -11.63 -25.75
C THR A 284 -7.15 -10.63 -24.60
N PHE A 285 -6.99 -9.33 -24.84
CA PHE A 285 -7.13 -8.32 -23.78
C PHE A 285 -8.53 -8.31 -23.19
N PHE A 286 -9.57 -8.46 -24.01
CA PHE A 286 -10.95 -8.53 -23.54
C PHE A 286 -11.26 -9.93 -22.98
N GLY A 287 -10.91 -10.99 -23.72
CA GLY A 287 -11.19 -12.36 -23.34
C GLY A 287 -10.59 -12.73 -21.99
N SER A 288 -9.33 -12.35 -21.70
CA SER A 288 -8.68 -12.66 -20.42
C SER A 288 -9.35 -12.03 -19.19
N MET A 289 -10.23 -11.03 -19.36
CA MET A 289 -10.83 -10.29 -18.27
C MET A 289 -12.36 -10.46 -18.11
N LEU A 290 -12.95 -11.49 -18.66
CA LEU A 290 -14.42 -11.73 -18.53
C LEU A 290 -14.90 -11.86 -17.08
N HIS A 291 -14.02 -12.22 -16.16
CA HIS A 291 -14.32 -12.24 -14.72
C HIS A 291 -14.51 -10.84 -14.10
N SER A 292 -14.15 -9.79 -14.82
CA SER A 292 -14.23 -8.40 -14.34
C SER A 292 -15.54 -7.76 -14.82
N THR A 293 -16.68 -8.19 -14.24
CA THR A 293 -18.04 -7.78 -14.62
C THR A 293 -18.20 -6.26 -14.71
N GLN A 294 -17.61 -5.54 -13.78
CA GLN A 294 -17.61 -4.06 -13.75
C GLN A 294 -17.08 -3.40 -15.03
N ASN A 295 -16.13 -4.07 -15.72
CA ASN A 295 -15.56 -3.56 -16.97
C ASN A 295 -16.32 -4.11 -18.17
N VAL A 296 -16.53 -5.43 -18.22
CA VAL A 296 -17.12 -6.09 -19.38
C VAL A 296 -18.61 -5.78 -19.55
N GLU A 297 -19.31 -5.38 -18.49
CA GLU A 297 -20.70 -4.94 -18.51
C GLU A 297 -20.85 -3.42 -18.73
N ASN A 298 -19.76 -2.65 -18.67
CA ASN A 298 -19.80 -1.21 -18.89
C ASN A 298 -19.96 -0.91 -20.39
N PRO A 299 -21.06 -0.25 -20.81
CA PRO A 299 -21.34 -0.01 -22.23
C PRO A 299 -20.29 0.88 -22.91
N VAL A 300 -19.69 1.83 -22.18
CA VAL A 300 -18.60 2.69 -22.70
C VAL A 300 -17.34 1.86 -22.93
N PHE A 301 -17.02 0.96 -22.00
CA PHE A 301 -15.87 0.05 -22.12
C PHE A 301 -16.00 -0.87 -23.35
N VAL A 302 -17.14 -1.51 -23.48
CA VAL A 302 -17.44 -2.41 -24.61
C VAL A 302 -17.41 -1.66 -25.94
N LYS A 303 -18.06 -0.48 -26.01
CA LYS A 303 -18.09 0.35 -27.21
C LYS A 303 -16.69 0.75 -27.68
N ASN A 304 -15.84 1.24 -26.76
CA ASN A 304 -14.50 1.69 -27.10
C ASN A 304 -13.62 0.52 -27.52
N PHE A 305 -13.66 -0.60 -26.78
CA PHE A 305 -12.95 -1.82 -27.18
C PHE A 305 -13.36 -2.30 -28.56
N PHE A 306 -14.66 -2.41 -28.82
CA PHE A 306 -15.17 -2.93 -30.08
C PHE A 306 -14.82 -2.04 -31.28
N ASN A 307 -14.79 -0.73 -31.10
CA ASN A 307 -14.35 0.19 -32.14
C ASN A 307 -12.88 -0.01 -32.46
N ASP A 308 -12.01 -0.04 -31.46
CA ASP A 308 -10.57 -0.26 -31.64
C ASP A 308 -10.26 -1.64 -32.22
N PHE A 309 -11.02 -2.67 -31.81
CA PHE A 309 -10.90 -4.02 -32.37
C PHE A 309 -11.27 -4.06 -33.84
N LYS A 310 -12.40 -3.44 -34.23
CA LYS A 310 -12.80 -3.30 -35.65
C LYS A 310 -11.75 -2.54 -36.47
N ASP A 311 -11.17 -1.50 -35.91
CA ASP A 311 -10.12 -0.75 -36.60
C ASP A 311 -8.84 -1.57 -36.76
N THR A 312 -8.51 -2.42 -35.80
CA THR A 312 -7.40 -3.38 -35.89
C THR A 312 -7.68 -4.42 -36.97
N LEU A 313 -8.88 -5.00 -36.99
CA LEU A 313 -9.30 -5.95 -38.03
C LEU A 313 -9.18 -5.34 -39.44
N LYS A 314 -9.66 -4.11 -39.65
CA LYS A 314 -9.51 -3.40 -40.94
C LYS A 314 -8.05 -3.27 -41.38
N LYS A 315 -7.13 -2.98 -40.45
CA LYS A 315 -5.69 -2.82 -40.71
C LYS A 315 -4.99 -4.15 -41.03
N THR A 316 -5.46 -5.24 -40.46
CA THR A 316 -4.83 -6.56 -40.51
C THR A 316 -5.46 -7.51 -41.53
N GLY A 317 -6.37 -7.00 -42.37
CA GLY A 317 -7.02 -7.79 -43.45
C GLY A 317 -8.34 -8.46 -43.09
N GLY A 318 -8.85 -8.24 -41.87
CA GLY A 318 -10.13 -8.76 -41.39
C GLY A 318 -10.02 -10.11 -40.68
N ALA A 319 -11.19 -10.62 -40.23
CA ALA A 319 -11.31 -11.97 -39.70
C ALA A 319 -11.64 -12.96 -40.83
N LYS A 320 -11.23 -14.20 -40.70
CA LYS A 320 -11.53 -15.28 -41.65
C LYS A 320 -12.22 -16.43 -40.91
N ASP A 321 -13.07 -17.17 -41.65
CA ASP A 321 -13.59 -18.45 -41.17
C ASP A 321 -12.58 -19.58 -41.40
N GLN A 322 -12.90 -20.80 -40.97
CA GLN A 322 -12.06 -21.98 -41.17
C GLN A 322 -11.81 -22.32 -42.66
N ASN A 323 -12.64 -21.81 -43.58
CA ASN A 323 -12.52 -21.98 -45.03
C ASN A 323 -11.69 -20.87 -45.68
N GLY A 324 -11.20 -19.90 -44.92
CA GLY A 324 -10.43 -18.74 -45.41
C GLY A 324 -11.29 -17.59 -45.93
N ASN A 325 -12.62 -17.67 -45.86
CA ASN A 325 -13.52 -16.61 -46.30
C ASN A 325 -13.54 -15.44 -45.30
N LYS A 326 -13.64 -14.22 -45.81
CA LYS A 326 -13.73 -13.03 -44.92
C LYS A 326 -15.03 -13.00 -44.17
N VAL A 327 -14.95 -12.82 -42.86
CA VAL A 327 -16.09 -12.64 -41.96
C VAL A 327 -16.14 -11.18 -41.50
N GLU A 328 -17.28 -10.51 -41.77
CA GLU A 328 -17.50 -9.14 -41.30
C GLU A 328 -18.12 -9.15 -39.91
N ILE A 329 -17.39 -8.68 -38.93
CA ILE A 329 -17.83 -8.58 -37.51
C ILE A 329 -18.59 -7.27 -37.32
N LYS A 330 -19.93 -7.30 -37.32
CA LYS A 330 -20.80 -6.13 -37.15
C LYS A 330 -21.30 -5.91 -35.73
N ASP A 331 -21.54 -6.98 -35.00
CA ASP A 331 -22.23 -7.00 -33.72
C ASP A 331 -21.33 -7.60 -32.64
N PHE A 332 -21.12 -6.83 -31.57
CA PHE A 332 -20.32 -7.29 -30.42
C PHE A 332 -20.99 -8.46 -29.66
N ALA A 333 -22.33 -8.42 -29.54
CA ALA A 333 -23.08 -9.44 -28.81
C ALA A 333 -22.96 -10.85 -29.37
N LYS A 334 -22.48 -10.96 -30.62
CA LYS A 334 -22.25 -12.26 -31.32
C LYS A 334 -20.83 -12.78 -31.17
N LEU A 335 -19.96 -12.04 -30.51
CA LEU A 335 -18.60 -12.47 -30.19
C LEU A 335 -18.61 -13.29 -28.90
N ASP A 336 -17.99 -14.43 -28.93
CA ASP A 336 -17.77 -15.28 -27.76
C ASP A 336 -16.27 -15.42 -27.47
N PHE A 337 -15.87 -14.93 -26.31
CA PHE A 337 -14.49 -14.93 -25.80
C PHE A 337 -14.24 -16.06 -24.77
N THR A 338 -15.20 -16.95 -24.54
CA THR A 338 -15.16 -17.96 -23.48
C THR A 338 -13.93 -18.86 -23.59
N HIS A 339 -13.60 -19.36 -24.81
CA HIS A 339 -12.42 -20.21 -24.99
C HIS A 339 -11.10 -19.50 -24.66
N ILE A 340 -10.99 -18.21 -25.02
CA ILE A 340 -9.83 -17.37 -24.66
C ILE A 340 -9.76 -17.21 -23.14
N TYR A 341 -10.88 -16.94 -22.48
CA TYR A 341 -10.97 -16.81 -21.04
C TYR A 341 -10.54 -18.08 -20.30
N GLU A 342 -11.07 -19.23 -20.73
CA GLU A 342 -10.75 -20.52 -20.13
C GLU A 342 -9.26 -20.85 -20.25
N HIS A 343 -8.65 -20.56 -21.39
CA HIS A 343 -7.21 -20.72 -21.59
C HIS A 343 -6.39 -19.88 -20.59
N TYR A 344 -6.66 -18.56 -20.49
CA TYR A 344 -5.94 -17.69 -19.56
C TYR A 344 -6.23 -18.03 -18.09
N LYS A 345 -7.44 -18.48 -17.79
CA LYS A 345 -7.79 -18.98 -16.45
C LYS A 345 -6.98 -20.22 -16.10
N ALA A 346 -6.88 -21.19 -17.01
CA ALA A 346 -6.06 -22.39 -16.82
C ALA A 346 -4.59 -22.06 -16.60
N LEU A 347 -4.01 -21.12 -17.38
CA LEU A 347 -2.64 -20.64 -17.19
C LEU A 347 -2.44 -19.98 -15.82
N SER A 348 -3.41 -19.15 -15.39
CA SER A 348 -3.39 -18.51 -14.08
C SER A 348 -3.44 -19.54 -12.96
N ASP A 349 -4.29 -20.56 -13.08
CA ASP A 349 -4.46 -21.59 -12.06
C ASP A 349 -3.24 -22.52 -12.00
N ALA A 350 -2.65 -22.87 -13.15
CA ALA A 350 -1.38 -23.60 -13.21
C ALA A 350 -0.25 -22.82 -12.51
N LYS A 351 -0.17 -21.50 -12.74
CA LYS A 351 0.81 -20.63 -12.07
C LYS A 351 0.59 -20.56 -10.56
N LYS A 352 -0.68 -20.48 -10.12
CA LYS A 352 -1.01 -20.49 -8.67
C LYS A 352 -0.68 -21.83 -8.02
N ALA A 353 -0.79 -22.94 -8.76
CA ALA A 353 -0.49 -24.31 -8.31
C ALA A 353 1.02 -24.60 -8.14
N ARG A 354 1.91 -23.81 -8.75
CA ARG A 354 3.37 -23.98 -8.61
C ARG A 354 3.82 -23.97 -7.15
N SER A 355 4.83 -24.75 -6.84
CA SER A 355 5.43 -24.84 -5.51
C SER A 355 6.12 -23.53 -5.07
N SER A 356 6.37 -23.38 -3.78
CA SER A 356 7.12 -22.23 -3.27
C SER A 356 8.57 -22.20 -3.77
N ALA A 357 9.18 -23.35 -4.03
CA ALA A 357 10.53 -23.47 -4.57
C ALA A 357 10.60 -22.99 -6.03
N GLU A 358 9.68 -23.45 -6.87
CA GLU A 358 9.57 -23.00 -8.27
C GLU A 358 9.31 -21.50 -8.37
N LYS A 359 8.39 -20.95 -7.55
CA LYS A 359 8.14 -19.51 -7.49
C LYS A 359 9.36 -18.70 -7.07
N LYS A 360 10.24 -19.25 -6.21
CA LYS A 360 11.50 -18.61 -5.84
C LYS A 360 12.53 -18.68 -6.96
N ALA A 361 12.60 -19.81 -7.68
CA ALA A 361 13.45 -19.96 -8.85
C ALA A 361 13.05 -18.98 -9.96
N ASP A 362 11.77 -18.96 -10.34
CA ASP A 362 11.23 -18.01 -11.33
C ASP A 362 11.56 -16.55 -10.93
N LYS A 363 11.42 -16.23 -9.64
CA LYS A 363 11.73 -14.90 -9.15
C LYS A 363 13.22 -14.59 -9.25
N ALA A 364 14.10 -15.53 -8.89
CA ALA A 364 15.54 -15.32 -8.96
C ALA A 364 16.02 -15.14 -10.42
N GLU A 365 15.44 -15.87 -11.36
CA GLU A 365 15.71 -15.72 -12.80
C GLU A 365 15.24 -14.34 -13.29
N LYS A 366 14.02 -13.94 -12.93
CA LYS A 366 13.48 -12.62 -13.25
C LYS A 366 14.35 -11.51 -12.64
N ASP A 367 14.77 -11.64 -11.39
CA ASP A 367 15.59 -10.65 -10.70
C ASP A 367 16.99 -10.55 -11.38
N LYS A 368 17.58 -11.64 -11.84
CA LYS A 368 18.84 -11.65 -12.63
C LYS A 368 18.68 -10.90 -13.96
N PHE A 369 17.59 -11.15 -14.67
CA PHE A 369 17.31 -10.50 -15.96
C PHE A 369 17.07 -8.98 -15.79
N GLU A 370 16.42 -8.58 -14.73
CA GLU A 370 16.07 -7.19 -14.45
C GLU A 370 17.20 -6.39 -13.77
N ALA A 371 18.19 -7.07 -13.21
CA ALA A 371 19.29 -6.46 -12.45
C ALA A 371 19.96 -5.27 -13.17
N PRO A 372 20.25 -5.32 -14.50
CA PRO A 372 20.87 -4.21 -15.23
C PRO A 372 20.02 -2.92 -15.23
N PHE A 373 18.69 -3.03 -15.16
CA PHE A 373 17.75 -1.91 -15.23
C PHE A 373 17.33 -1.39 -13.84
N THR A 374 17.67 -2.14 -12.78
CA THR A 374 17.19 -1.84 -11.41
C THR A 374 17.88 -0.62 -10.82
N PHE A 375 19.12 -0.34 -11.22
CA PHE A 375 19.92 0.76 -10.71
C PHE A 375 20.47 1.63 -11.83
N CYS A 376 20.73 2.88 -11.50
CA CYS A 376 21.48 3.84 -12.32
C CYS A 376 22.60 4.45 -11.47
N LYS A 377 23.58 5.08 -12.14
CA LYS A 377 24.56 5.93 -11.47
C LYS A 377 24.16 7.40 -11.65
N TRP A 378 23.92 8.07 -10.54
CA TRP A 378 23.53 9.47 -10.46
C TRP A 378 24.60 10.24 -9.68
N ASP A 379 25.34 11.10 -10.36
CA ASP A 379 26.52 11.77 -9.80
C ASP A 379 27.48 10.77 -9.12
N GLY A 380 27.79 9.67 -9.82
CA GLY A 380 28.67 8.60 -9.35
C GLY A 380 28.06 7.62 -8.35
N ARG A 381 26.86 7.92 -7.78
CA ARG A 381 26.20 7.07 -6.77
C ARG A 381 25.19 6.10 -7.39
N LYS A 382 25.11 4.91 -6.80
CA LYS A 382 24.14 3.87 -7.19
C LYS A 382 22.74 4.21 -6.66
N GLU A 383 21.88 4.65 -7.55
CA GLU A 383 20.49 5.00 -7.20
C GLU A 383 19.49 4.02 -7.80
N LYS A 384 18.47 3.65 -7.05
CA LYS A 384 17.45 2.70 -7.50
C LYS A 384 16.47 3.33 -8.46
N VAL A 385 16.21 2.66 -9.60
CA VAL A 385 15.20 3.07 -10.57
C VAL A 385 13.82 2.55 -10.14
N GLY A 386 12.79 3.40 -10.23
CA GLY A 386 11.45 3.08 -9.72
C GLY A 386 10.63 2.22 -10.68
N ASN A 387 10.50 2.65 -11.92
CA ASN A 387 9.57 2.09 -12.90
C ASN A 387 10.24 1.90 -14.28
N PHE A 388 11.32 1.13 -14.31
CA PHE A 388 12.10 0.88 -15.53
C PHE A 388 11.36 0.01 -16.57
N ARG A 389 10.26 -0.67 -16.19
CA ARG A 389 9.46 -1.47 -17.12
C ARG A 389 8.51 -0.59 -17.88
N VAL A 390 8.53 -0.71 -19.22
CA VAL A 390 7.53 -0.10 -20.08
C VAL A 390 6.20 -0.82 -19.85
N GLU A 391 5.11 -0.05 -19.80
CA GLU A 391 3.77 -0.62 -19.57
C GLU A 391 3.38 -1.58 -20.70
N PRO A 392 2.85 -2.79 -20.37
CA PRO A 392 2.39 -3.73 -21.39
C PRO A 392 1.16 -3.18 -22.14
N PRO A 393 0.91 -3.66 -23.37
CA PRO A 393 -0.34 -3.37 -24.07
C PRO A 393 -1.53 -4.00 -23.32
N GLY A 394 -2.74 -3.52 -23.61
CA GLY A 394 -3.95 -4.00 -22.95
C GLY A 394 -5.11 -3.03 -23.10
N LEU A 395 -6.16 -3.16 -22.30
CA LEU A 395 -7.28 -2.24 -22.31
C LEU A 395 -7.11 -1.17 -21.22
N PHE A 396 -7.39 0.08 -21.58
CA PHE A 396 -7.34 1.19 -20.64
C PHE A 396 -8.51 1.10 -19.65
N ARG A 397 -8.20 1.09 -18.38
CA ARG A 397 -9.16 1.12 -17.28
C ARG A 397 -9.11 2.49 -16.64
N GLY A 398 -10.04 3.37 -16.99
CA GLY A 398 -10.16 4.69 -16.39
C GLY A 398 -10.65 4.61 -14.95
N ARG A 399 -10.37 5.63 -14.15
CA ARG A 399 -10.99 5.80 -12.83
C ARG A 399 -12.31 6.57 -12.99
N GLY A 400 -13.35 6.13 -12.26
CA GLY A 400 -14.67 6.71 -12.38
C GLY A 400 -15.28 6.53 -13.78
N GLU A 401 -16.12 7.46 -14.19
CA GLU A 401 -16.76 7.47 -15.51
C GLU A 401 -15.83 8.08 -16.59
N HIS A 402 -14.70 7.41 -16.85
CA HIS A 402 -13.74 7.91 -17.83
C HIS A 402 -14.23 7.61 -19.26
N PRO A 403 -14.34 8.62 -20.17
CA PRO A 403 -14.92 8.43 -21.50
C PRO A 403 -14.12 7.49 -22.40
N LYS A 404 -12.83 7.32 -22.17
CA LYS A 404 -11.93 6.42 -22.93
C LYS A 404 -11.71 5.05 -22.30
N THR A 405 -12.48 4.70 -21.25
CA THR A 405 -12.36 3.35 -20.68
C THR A 405 -12.67 2.29 -21.73
N GLY A 406 -11.88 1.20 -21.75
CA GLY A 406 -11.99 0.15 -22.79
C GLY A 406 -11.13 0.39 -24.05
N THR A 407 -10.59 1.58 -24.27
CA THR A 407 -9.71 1.86 -25.43
C THR A 407 -8.42 1.00 -25.35
N VAL A 408 -7.96 0.52 -26.50
CA VAL A 408 -6.74 -0.29 -26.61
C VAL A 408 -5.51 0.56 -26.31
N LYS A 409 -4.80 0.21 -25.24
CA LYS A 409 -3.48 0.71 -24.92
C LYS A 409 -2.46 -0.04 -25.76
N LYS A 410 -1.92 0.63 -26.78
CA LYS A 410 -1.01 0.03 -27.76
C LYS A 410 0.35 -0.28 -27.14
N ARG A 411 1.03 -1.28 -27.69
CA ARG A 411 2.42 -1.61 -27.39
C ARG A 411 3.31 -0.42 -27.65
N VAL A 412 4.13 -0.04 -26.67
CA VAL A 412 5.14 1.02 -26.81
C VAL A 412 6.38 0.42 -27.49
N MET A 413 6.77 1.04 -28.58
CA MET A 413 7.93 0.62 -29.37
C MET A 413 9.16 1.48 -29.00
N PRO A 414 10.39 0.97 -29.14
CA PRO A 414 11.61 1.73 -28.85
C PRO A 414 11.69 3.08 -29.58
N GLU A 415 11.13 3.16 -30.79
CA GLU A 415 11.04 4.40 -31.60
C GLU A 415 10.13 5.48 -31.00
N GLN A 416 9.44 5.16 -29.92
CA GLN A 416 8.59 6.11 -29.19
C GLN A 416 9.28 6.61 -27.91
N VAL A 417 10.38 5.98 -27.50
CA VAL A 417 11.08 6.26 -26.24
C VAL A 417 12.24 7.21 -26.44
N THR A 418 12.24 8.29 -25.67
CA THR A 418 13.37 9.22 -25.54
C THR A 418 14.17 8.89 -24.30
N ILE A 419 15.47 8.80 -24.40
CA ILE A 419 16.43 8.52 -23.32
C ILE A 419 17.07 9.83 -22.87
N ASN A 420 17.16 10.06 -21.55
CA ASN A 420 17.91 11.15 -20.95
C ASN A 420 19.13 10.60 -20.23
N ILE A 421 20.33 10.97 -20.64
CA ILE A 421 21.58 10.38 -20.17
C ILE A 421 22.74 11.40 -20.16
N GLY A 422 23.79 11.14 -19.39
CA GLY A 422 24.99 11.96 -19.34
C GLY A 422 25.70 12.06 -20.69
N LYS A 423 26.35 13.19 -20.97
CA LYS A 423 27.06 13.41 -22.27
C LYS A 423 28.15 12.38 -22.52
N GLU A 424 28.88 12.01 -21.47
CA GLU A 424 30.03 11.10 -21.55
C GLU A 424 29.61 9.64 -21.30
N ALA A 425 28.35 9.42 -20.93
CA ALA A 425 27.84 8.09 -20.59
C ALA A 425 27.56 7.27 -21.85
N LYS A 426 27.82 5.98 -21.78
CA LYS A 426 27.48 5.05 -22.86
C LYS A 426 25.95 4.98 -23.03
N VAL A 427 25.47 5.35 -24.21
CA VAL A 427 24.05 5.24 -24.53
C VAL A 427 23.61 3.78 -24.48
N PRO A 428 22.53 3.43 -23.76
CA PRO A 428 22.02 2.07 -23.72
C PRO A 428 21.59 1.61 -25.10
N ALA A 429 21.96 0.38 -25.49
CA ALA A 429 21.54 -0.18 -26.75
C ALA A 429 20.02 -0.43 -26.76
N PRO A 430 19.29 -0.01 -27.80
CA PRO A 430 17.91 -0.44 -27.96
C PRO A 430 17.85 -1.94 -28.26
N PRO A 431 16.66 -2.57 -28.18
CA PRO A 431 16.48 -3.93 -28.66
C PRO A 431 16.97 -4.14 -30.09
N PRO A 432 17.46 -5.35 -30.48
CA PRO A 432 17.99 -5.59 -31.82
C PRO A 432 17.02 -5.19 -32.94
N GLY A 433 17.53 -4.50 -33.95
CA GLY A 433 16.73 -4.01 -35.08
C GLY A 433 15.94 -2.72 -34.82
N HIS A 434 16.02 -2.14 -33.61
CA HIS A 434 15.31 -0.93 -33.22
C HIS A 434 16.22 0.26 -32.98
N LYS A 435 15.61 1.45 -32.87
CA LYS A 435 16.30 2.72 -32.53
C LYS A 435 15.51 3.47 -31.46
N TRP A 436 16.22 4.22 -30.63
CA TRP A 436 15.53 5.17 -29.74
C TRP A 436 14.93 6.32 -30.54
N LYS A 437 13.82 6.89 -30.06
CA LYS A 437 13.23 8.11 -30.64
C LYS A 437 14.22 9.25 -30.63
N ALA A 438 14.85 9.48 -29.51
CA ALA A 438 15.90 10.48 -29.32
C ALA A 438 16.74 10.13 -28.09
N VAL A 439 17.96 10.61 -28.07
CA VAL A 439 18.84 10.63 -26.91
C VAL A 439 19.08 12.08 -26.55
N GLN A 440 18.78 12.48 -25.33
CA GLN A 440 18.88 13.84 -24.82
C GLN A 440 19.84 13.92 -23.64
N HIS A 441 20.33 15.12 -23.38
CA HIS A 441 21.10 15.47 -22.20
C HIS A 441 20.42 16.65 -21.49
N ASP A 442 19.32 16.33 -20.77
CA ASP A 442 18.59 17.32 -19.98
C ASP A 442 18.92 17.14 -18.49
N ASN A 443 19.97 17.85 -18.05
CA ASN A 443 20.44 17.80 -16.66
C ASN A 443 19.59 18.66 -15.68
N LYS A 444 18.58 19.36 -16.17
CA LYS A 444 17.60 20.09 -15.37
C LYS A 444 16.40 19.21 -14.97
N ALA A 445 16.23 18.08 -15.68
CA ALA A 445 15.17 17.11 -15.41
C ALA A 445 15.66 15.91 -14.60
N THR A 446 14.72 15.20 -13.95
CA THR A 446 15.01 14.02 -13.13
C THR A 446 14.50 12.71 -13.73
N TRP A 447 13.94 12.75 -14.94
CA TRP A 447 13.50 11.55 -15.65
C TRP A 447 14.68 10.89 -16.40
N LEU A 448 14.62 9.56 -16.55
CA LEU A 448 15.63 8.74 -17.23
C LEU A 448 15.21 8.37 -18.65
N ALA A 449 13.93 8.11 -18.84
CA ALA A 449 13.32 7.84 -20.13
C ALA A 449 11.90 8.36 -20.16
N MET A 450 11.38 8.68 -21.36
CA MET A 450 9.99 9.10 -21.52
C MET A 450 9.40 8.65 -22.84
N TRP A 451 8.07 8.47 -22.87
CA TRP A 451 7.29 8.20 -24.07
C TRP A 451 5.90 8.80 -23.94
N GLN A 452 5.21 8.97 -25.06
CA GLN A 452 3.84 9.44 -25.11
C GLN A 452 2.90 8.23 -25.31
N GLU A 453 1.95 8.03 -24.42
CA GLU A 453 0.96 6.96 -24.54
C GLU A 453 -0.17 7.38 -25.50
N ASN A 454 -0.86 6.37 -26.10
CA ASN A 454 -1.80 6.63 -27.19
C ASN A 454 -3.21 7.02 -26.75
N VAL A 455 -3.61 6.70 -25.51
CA VAL A 455 -5.02 6.88 -25.09
C VAL A 455 -5.37 8.35 -24.85
N ASN A 456 -4.60 9.02 -23.99
CA ASN A 456 -4.78 10.44 -23.67
C ASN A 456 -3.68 11.33 -24.22
N GLY A 457 -2.66 10.76 -24.87
CA GLY A 457 -1.48 11.50 -25.32
C GLY A 457 -0.59 11.98 -24.16
N ASN A 458 -0.73 11.40 -22.97
CA ASN A 458 0.06 11.79 -21.82
C ASN A 458 1.48 11.25 -21.90
N TYR A 459 2.46 12.06 -21.46
CA TYR A 459 3.83 11.60 -21.31
C TYR A 459 3.97 10.72 -20.07
N LYS A 460 4.62 9.57 -20.25
CA LYS A 460 5.03 8.65 -19.19
C LYS A 460 6.52 8.76 -18.99
N TYR A 461 6.96 8.77 -17.74
CA TYR A 461 8.35 8.98 -17.38
C TYR A 461 8.87 7.82 -16.54
N VAL A 462 10.10 7.40 -16.82
CA VAL A 462 10.88 6.54 -15.92
C VAL A 462 11.62 7.43 -14.92
N MET A 463 11.36 7.20 -13.65
CA MET A 463 11.85 8.00 -12.54
C MET A 463 12.62 7.12 -11.55
N LEU A 464 13.42 7.76 -10.69
CA LEU A 464 14.06 7.09 -9.57
C LEU A 464 13.03 6.56 -8.55
N ALA A 465 13.39 5.53 -7.82
CA ALA A 465 12.54 4.93 -6.79
C ALA A 465 12.25 5.88 -5.63
N ALA A 466 11.18 5.60 -4.88
CA ALA A 466 10.74 6.45 -3.78
C ALA A 466 11.77 6.57 -2.63
N ASN A 467 12.66 5.60 -2.49
CA ASN A 467 13.74 5.59 -1.51
C ASN A 467 15.07 6.16 -2.04
N SER A 468 15.12 6.70 -3.27
CA SER A 468 16.31 7.34 -3.81
C SER A 468 16.61 8.67 -3.11
N THR A 469 17.88 9.04 -3.09
CA THR A 469 18.37 10.32 -2.54
C THR A 469 17.65 11.52 -3.16
N VAL A 470 17.45 11.54 -4.47
CA VAL A 470 16.77 12.62 -5.19
C VAL A 470 15.31 12.78 -4.77
N LYS A 471 14.59 11.66 -4.58
CA LYS A 471 13.20 11.69 -4.06
C LYS A 471 13.16 12.09 -2.59
N GLY A 472 14.14 11.65 -1.79
CA GLY A 472 14.31 12.08 -0.40
C GLY A 472 14.50 13.59 -0.29
N GLN A 473 15.37 14.18 -1.11
CA GLN A 473 15.58 15.64 -1.18
C GLN A 473 14.31 16.39 -1.59
N ALA A 474 13.56 15.86 -2.56
CA ALA A 474 12.30 16.46 -2.98
C ALA A 474 11.24 16.41 -1.86
N ASP A 475 11.15 15.29 -1.13
CA ASP A 475 10.27 15.18 0.05
C ASP A 475 10.70 16.14 1.17
N PHE A 476 11.98 16.22 1.47
CA PHE A 476 12.51 17.16 2.45
C PHE A 476 12.13 18.62 2.09
N LYS A 477 12.43 19.05 0.85
CA LYS A 477 12.08 20.39 0.34
C LYS A 477 10.57 20.68 0.43
N LYS A 478 9.73 19.67 0.14
CA LYS A 478 8.27 19.77 0.26
C LYS A 478 7.84 20.08 1.70
N PHE A 479 8.38 19.36 2.68
CA PHE A 479 8.02 19.56 4.10
C PHE A 479 8.62 20.83 4.66
N GLU A 480 9.87 21.19 4.30
CA GLU A 480 10.46 22.47 4.69
C GLU A 480 9.65 23.66 4.15
N LYS A 481 9.18 23.58 2.89
CA LYS A 481 8.29 24.62 2.34
C LYS A 481 6.98 24.75 3.12
N ALA A 482 6.44 23.64 3.61
CA ALA A 482 5.25 23.68 4.46
C ALA A 482 5.55 24.28 5.84
N ARG A 483 6.73 23.98 6.43
CA ARG A 483 7.18 24.63 7.67
C ARG A 483 7.40 26.16 7.49
N GLU A 484 7.97 26.55 6.36
CA GLU A 484 8.15 27.97 6.03
C GLU A 484 6.81 28.71 5.94
N LEU A 485 5.77 28.07 5.39
CA LEU A 485 4.42 28.65 5.34
C LEU A 485 3.89 29.03 6.72
N LYS A 486 4.31 28.35 7.79
CA LYS A 486 3.93 28.71 9.18
C LYS A 486 4.25 30.17 9.51
N LYS A 487 5.32 30.75 8.92
CA LYS A 487 5.71 32.14 9.15
C LYS A 487 4.83 33.15 8.40
N HIS A 488 4.19 32.72 7.33
CA HIS A 488 3.43 33.59 6.43
C HIS A 488 1.91 33.42 6.55
N ILE A 489 1.45 32.33 7.16
CA ILE A 489 0.05 31.95 7.14
C ILE A 489 -0.89 32.99 7.79
N ASP A 490 -0.48 33.61 8.88
CA ASP A 490 -1.31 34.58 9.58
C ASP A 490 -1.49 35.86 8.75
N ARG A 491 -0.43 36.31 8.04
CA ARG A 491 -0.52 37.40 7.07
C ARG A 491 -1.45 37.04 5.92
N ILE A 492 -1.30 35.87 5.34
CA ILE A 492 -2.16 35.38 4.24
C ILE A 492 -3.63 35.35 4.69
N ARG A 493 -3.89 34.90 5.92
CA ARG A 493 -5.24 34.88 6.52
C ARG A 493 -5.83 36.26 6.71
N GLN A 494 -5.03 37.21 7.18
CA GLN A 494 -5.45 38.61 7.32
C GLN A 494 -5.77 39.22 5.96
N ASP A 495 -4.95 38.99 4.96
CA ASP A 495 -5.11 39.60 3.65
C ASP A 495 -6.33 39.01 2.92
N TYR A 496 -6.50 37.68 2.84
CA TYR A 496 -7.71 37.15 2.21
C TYR A 496 -9.00 37.54 3.00
N THR A 497 -8.93 37.71 4.33
CA THR A 497 -10.09 38.13 5.13
C THR A 497 -10.51 39.57 4.78
N LYS A 498 -9.54 40.44 4.45
CA LYS A 498 -9.84 41.81 3.94
C LYS A 498 -10.40 41.71 2.51
N GLU A 499 -9.75 40.94 1.66
CA GLU A 499 -10.13 40.77 0.23
C GLU A 499 -11.49 40.08 0.03
N LEU A 500 -12.01 39.33 1.03
CA LEU A 500 -13.40 38.84 1.00
C LEU A 500 -14.45 39.94 0.82
N LYS A 501 -14.13 41.19 1.15
CA LYS A 501 -15.00 42.36 1.00
C LYS A 501 -14.61 43.24 -0.17
N SER A 502 -13.61 42.87 -0.98
CA SER A 502 -13.14 43.65 -2.13
C SER A 502 -14.30 43.97 -3.08
N GLU A 503 -14.29 45.15 -3.66
CA GLU A 503 -15.23 45.54 -4.72
C GLU A 503 -14.90 44.81 -6.05
N VAL A 504 -13.63 44.48 -6.25
CA VAL A 504 -13.16 43.74 -7.42
C VAL A 504 -13.56 42.27 -7.28
N MET A 505 -14.40 41.79 -8.19
CA MET A 505 -14.96 40.44 -8.13
C MET A 505 -13.88 39.36 -8.21
N ALA A 506 -12.82 39.55 -9.03
CA ALA A 506 -11.72 38.60 -9.15
C ALA A 506 -10.97 38.41 -7.82
N ASP A 507 -10.72 39.49 -7.07
CA ASP A 507 -10.06 39.45 -5.77
C ASP A 507 -10.95 38.78 -4.74
N ARG A 508 -12.25 39.07 -4.75
CA ARG A 508 -13.25 38.47 -3.88
C ARG A 508 -13.36 36.97 -4.11
N GLN A 509 -13.37 36.52 -5.38
CA GLN A 509 -13.36 35.10 -5.71
C GLN A 509 -12.06 34.43 -5.26
N ARG A 510 -10.90 35.06 -5.52
CA ARG A 510 -9.59 34.58 -5.07
C ARG A 510 -9.54 34.40 -3.55
N ALA A 511 -9.96 35.40 -2.80
CA ALA A 511 -10.00 35.37 -1.35
C ALA A 511 -10.93 34.28 -0.80
N THR A 512 -12.09 34.10 -1.43
CA THR A 512 -13.05 33.04 -1.06
C THR A 512 -12.44 31.65 -1.34
N ALA A 513 -11.80 31.45 -2.49
CA ALA A 513 -11.11 30.20 -2.82
C ALA A 513 -9.93 29.92 -1.87
N MET A 514 -9.14 30.94 -1.51
CA MET A 514 -8.05 30.82 -0.53
C MET A 514 -8.57 30.40 0.84
N TYR A 515 -9.67 30.99 1.30
CA TYR A 515 -10.34 30.59 2.54
C TYR A 515 -10.75 29.11 2.52
N LEU A 516 -11.39 28.65 1.43
CA LEU A 516 -11.82 27.25 1.29
C LEU A 516 -10.62 26.28 1.26
N ILE A 517 -9.53 26.63 0.60
CA ILE A 517 -8.31 25.83 0.52
C ILE A 517 -7.61 25.77 1.88
N ASP A 518 -7.51 26.89 2.59
CA ASP A 518 -6.86 26.96 3.91
C ASP A 518 -7.69 26.26 4.98
N GLN A 519 -8.99 26.56 5.10
CA GLN A 519 -9.81 26.06 6.20
C GLN A 519 -10.24 24.58 6.02
N PHE A 520 -10.52 24.15 4.79
CA PHE A 520 -11.05 22.83 4.51
C PHE A 520 -10.10 21.93 3.72
N ALA A 521 -8.87 22.37 3.56
CA ALA A 521 -7.83 21.63 2.83
C ALA A 521 -8.29 21.15 1.43
N LEU A 522 -9.12 21.95 0.72
CA LEU A 522 -9.55 21.62 -0.63
C LEU A 522 -8.35 21.61 -1.59
N ARG A 523 -8.42 20.77 -2.63
CA ARG A 523 -7.48 20.85 -3.77
C ARG A 523 -7.86 22.00 -4.66
N ALA A 524 -6.88 22.69 -5.27
CA ALA A 524 -7.16 23.84 -6.13
C ALA A 524 -8.10 23.48 -7.29
N GLY A 525 -7.87 22.38 -8.00
CA GLY A 525 -8.67 21.94 -9.16
C GLY A 525 -8.31 22.68 -10.44
N ASN A 526 -7.95 21.95 -11.48
CA ASN A 526 -7.79 22.46 -12.84
C ASN A 526 -9.06 22.16 -13.62
N GLU A 527 -9.33 22.98 -14.64
CA GLU A 527 -10.32 22.68 -15.66
C GLU A 527 -10.02 21.32 -16.30
N LYS A 528 -11.07 20.59 -16.65
CA LYS A 528 -11.00 19.27 -17.25
C LYS A 528 -11.64 19.28 -18.63
N ASP A 529 -11.01 18.54 -19.52
CA ASP A 529 -11.57 18.19 -20.81
C ASP A 529 -12.41 16.91 -20.61
N THR A 530 -13.70 17.08 -20.44
CA THR A 530 -14.65 15.97 -20.16
C THR A 530 -14.77 14.99 -21.31
N ASP A 531 -14.43 15.36 -22.53
CA ASP A 531 -14.40 14.46 -23.68
C ASP A 531 -13.23 13.48 -23.63
N ASN A 532 -12.17 13.84 -22.91
CA ASN A 532 -10.92 13.08 -22.85
C ASN A 532 -10.53 12.60 -21.45
N GLU A 533 -11.08 13.19 -20.39
CA GLU A 533 -10.76 12.86 -19.00
C GLU A 533 -12.02 12.73 -18.16
N ALA A 534 -11.99 11.92 -17.10
CA ALA A 534 -13.09 11.85 -16.13
C ALA A 534 -13.33 13.22 -15.48
N GLU A 535 -14.58 13.62 -15.36
CA GLU A 535 -14.95 14.85 -14.67
C GLU A 535 -14.59 14.74 -13.19
N THR A 536 -13.62 15.52 -12.79
CA THR A 536 -13.18 15.64 -11.39
C THR A 536 -12.89 17.09 -11.06
N VAL A 537 -13.34 17.56 -9.89
CA VAL A 537 -13.43 18.95 -9.53
C VAL A 537 -12.53 19.29 -8.34
N GLY A 538 -12.07 20.51 -8.25
CA GLY A 538 -11.45 21.10 -7.08
C GLY A 538 -11.94 22.51 -6.86
N CYS A 539 -11.37 23.26 -5.93
CA CYS A 539 -11.89 24.55 -5.49
C CYS A 539 -12.12 25.55 -6.65
N CYS A 540 -11.11 25.74 -7.53
CA CYS A 540 -11.21 26.71 -8.64
C CYS A 540 -12.11 26.26 -9.81
N SER A 541 -12.48 24.98 -9.85
CA SER A 541 -13.35 24.40 -10.87
C SER A 541 -14.68 23.89 -10.28
N LEU A 542 -15.12 24.45 -9.13
CA LEU A 542 -16.42 24.20 -8.56
C LEU A 542 -17.51 24.79 -9.44
N LYS A 543 -18.48 23.97 -9.81
CA LYS A 543 -19.66 24.36 -10.57
C LYS A 543 -20.84 24.67 -9.66
N PHE A 544 -21.88 25.26 -10.24
CA PHE A 544 -23.08 25.71 -9.55
C PHE A 544 -23.75 24.58 -8.75
N GLU A 545 -23.94 23.42 -9.33
CA GLU A 545 -24.57 22.25 -8.72
C GLU A 545 -23.74 21.63 -7.56
N HIS A 546 -22.44 21.89 -7.52
CA HIS A 546 -21.55 21.32 -6.51
C HIS A 546 -21.65 21.97 -5.13
N VAL A 547 -22.33 23.14 -5.02
CA VAL A 547 -22.39 23.93 -3.81
C VAL A 547 -23.84 24.26 -3.47
N THR A 548 -24.34 23.74 -2.36
CA THR A 548 -25.64 24.09 -1.79
C THR A 548 -25.46 24.96 -0.57
N LEU A 549 -26.25 26.03 -0.51
CA LEU A 549 -26.20 27.01 0.58
C LEU A 549 -27.41 26.84 1.50
N ARG A 550 -27.15 26.68 2.81
CA ARG A 550 -28.18 26.61 3.84
C ARG A 550 -27.96 27.73 4.87
N GLU A 551 -28.97 28.57 5.03
CA GLU A 551 -28.91 29.65 6.04
C GLU A 551 -28.74 29.09 7.47
N PRO A 552 -28.05 29.75 8.39
CA PRO A 552 -27.54 31.12 8.21
C PRO A 552 -26.15 31.22 7.56
N ASN A 553 -25.32 30.13 7.54
CA ASN A 553 -23.94 30.17 7.06
C ASN A 553 -23.36 28.75 6.80
N THR A 554 -24.21 27.79 6.49
CA THR A 554 -23.77 26.42 6.20
C THR A 554 -23.64 26.24 4.68
N VAL A 555 -22.50 25.71 4.25
CA VAL A 555 -22.20 25.35 2.86
C VAL A 555 -22.04 23.84 2.76
N ILE A 556 -22.76 23.24 1.85
CA ILE A 556 -22.70 21.80 1.54
C ILE A 556 -21.98 21.66 0.22
N PHE A 557 -20.89 20.92 0.22
CA PHE A 557 -20.16 20.54 -0.98
C PHE A 557 -20.48 19.11 -1.36
N ASP A 558 -20.84 18.88 -2.61
CA ASP A 558 -21.09 17.53 -3.19
C ASP A 558 -20.54 17.46 -4.60
N PHE A 559 -19.35 16.89 -4.75
CA PHE A 559 -18.67 16.76 -6.03
C PHE A 559 -17.72 15.57 -6.08
N LEU A 560 -17.35 15.14 -7.28
CA LEU A 560 -16.32 14.14 -7.49
C LEU A 560 -14.95 14.81 -7.51
N GLY A 561 -14.12 14.52 -6.53
CA GLY A 561 -12.73 15.00 -6.45
C GLY A 561 -11.73 14.10 -7.17
N LYS A 562 -10.43 14.29 -6.91
CA LYS A 562 -9.35 13.46 -7.47
C LYS A 562 -9.63 11.97 -7.30
N ASP A 563 -9.37 11.20 -8.36
CA ASP A 563 -9.63 9.75 -8.45
C ASP A 563 -11.14 9.39 -8.43
N SER A 564 -12.01 10.34 -8.78
CA SER A 564 -13.48 10.23 -8.75
C SER A 564 -14.06 9.89 -7.37
N ILE A 565 -13.34 10.24 -6.31
CA ILE A 565 -13.82 10.06 -4.94
C ILE A 565 -14.76 11.20 -4.59
N ARG A 566 -16.01 10.86 -4.23
CA ARG A 566 -17.02 11.86 -3.82
C ARG A 566 -16.57 12.62 -2.58
N PHE A 567 -16.61 13.95 -2.68
CA PHE A 567 -16.45 14.87 -1.57
C PHE A 567 -17.84 15.36 -1.16
N TYR A 568 -18.37 14.81 -0.09
CA TYR A 568 -19.62 15.28 0.52
C TYR A 568 -19.32 15.72 1.97
N ASN A 569 -19.47 17.02 2.23
CA ASN A 569 -19.28 17.57 3.57
C ASN A 569 -20.12 18.84 3.73
N GLU A 570 -20.57 19.08 4.97
CA GLU A 570 -21.25 20.28 5.41
C GLU A 570 -20.30 21.10 6.31
N PHE A 571 -20.13 22.38 5.98
CA PHE A 571 -19.26 23.28 6.74
C PHE A 571 -20.00 24.54 7.15
N SER A 572 -19.83 24.95 8.40
CA SER A 572 -20.14 26.30 8.82
C SER A 572 -19.00 27.22 8.38
N VAL A 573 -19.30 28.24 7.58
CA VAL A 573 -18.32 29.18 7.03
C VAL A 573 -18.50 30.59 7.63
N ASP A 574 -17.49 31.45 7.42
CA ASP A 574 -17.64 32.88 7.72
C ASP A 574 -18.85 33.48 6.97
N ARG A 575 -19.57 34.36 7.62
CA ARG A 575 -20.77 35.04 7.05
C ARG A 575 -20.45 35.75 5.72
N GLN A 576 -19.27 36.34 5.58
CA GLN A 576 -18.89 37.02 4.34
C GLN A 576 -18.59 35.99 3.23
N VAL A 577 -17.97 34.84 3.54
CA VAL A 577 -17.78 33.73 2.59
C VAL A 577 -19.13 33.20 2.11
N PHE A 578 -20.08 33.02 3.02
CA PHE A 578 -21.44 32.60 2.67
C PHE A 578 -22.12 33.62 1.73
N LYS A 579 -22.06 34.91 2.04
CA LYS A 579 -22.57 35.99 1.19
C LYS A 579 -21.90 35.99 -0.18
N ASN A 580 -20.57 35.76 -0.23
CA ASN A 580 -19.82 35.70 -1.48
C ASN A 580 -20.27 34.54 -2.35
N LEU A 581 -20.37 33.33 -1.79
CA LEU A 581 -20.85 32.16 -2.52
C LEU A 581 -22.29 32.35 -3.01
N LYS A 582 -23.18 32.96 -2.20
CA LYS A 582 -24.54 33.32 -2.62
C LYS A 582 -24.53 34.30 -3.79
N MET A 583 -23.61 35.27 -3.77
CA MET A 583 -23.41 36.20 -4.89
C MET A 583 -22.86 35.53 -6.14
N PHE A 584 -21.90 34.62 -6.00
CA PHE A 584 -21.30 33.90 -7.14
C PHE A 584 -22.29 32.93 -7.82
N LYS A 585 -23.33 32.51 -7.10
CA LYS A 585 -24.45 31.69 -7.61
C LYS A 585 -25.68 32.48 -8.03
N LYS A 586 -25.57 33.79 -8.15
CA LYS A 586 -26.72 34.61 -8.55
C LYS A 586 -26.99 34.46 -10.03
N ALA A 587 -28.28 34.50 -10.41
CA ALA A 587 -28.72 34.52 -11.80
C ALA A 587 -27.90 35.54 -12.64
N PRO A 588 -27.52 35.23 -13.89
CA PRO A 588 -28.08 34.14 -14.73
C PRO A 588 -27.35 32.78 -14.62
N LYS A 589 -26.52 32.54 -13.62
CA LYS A 589 -25.81 31.24 -13.49
C LYS A 589 -26.75 30.10 -13.14
N GLU A 590 -26.51 28.96 -13.77
CA GLU A 590 -27.26 27.71 -13.63
C GLU A 590 -26.32 26.49 -13.54
N ASP A 591 -26.88 25.28 -13.46
CA ASP A 591 -26.10 24.03 -13.40
C ASP A 591 -25.17 23.93 -14.61
N GLY A 592 -23.91 23.58 -14.34
CA GLY A 592 -22.81 23.52 -15.31
C GLY A 592 -21.90 24.76 -15.29
N ASP A 593 -22.34 25.89 -14.74
CA ASP A 593 -21.54 27.10 -14.68
C ASP A 593 -20.53 27.11 -13.54
N ASP A 594 -19.34 27.66 -13.83
CA ASP A 594 -18.28 27.79 -12.80
C ASP A 594 -18.64 28.85 -11.75
N ILE A 595 -18.51 28.49 -10.47
CA ILE A 595 -18.67 29.45 -9.35
C ILE A 595 -17.55 30.51 -9.39
N PHE A 596 -16.33 30.07 -9.72
CA PHE A 596 -15.13 30.92 -9.75
C PHE A 596 -14.74 31.27 -11.20
N ASP A 597 -15.63 31.88 -11.97
CA ASP A 597 -15.47 32.22 -13.39
C ASP A 597 -14.32 33.19 -13.69
N ARG A 598 -13.78 33.88 -12.67
CA ARG A 598 -12.66 34.83 -12.81
C ARG A 598 -11.37 34.36 -12.14
N LEU A 599 -11.28 33.10 -11.77
CA LEU A 599 -10.16 32.51 -11.07
C LEU A 599 -9.77 31.17 -11.67
N ASN A 600 -8.48 31.02 -11.99
CA ASN A 600 -7.90 29.71 -12.30
C ASN A 600 -6.72 29.38 -11.38
N THR A 601 -6.24 28.13 -11.42
CA THR A 601 -5.15 27.68 -10.55
C THR A 601 -3.83 28.39 -10.81
N SER A 602 -3.56 28.83 -12.04
CA SER A 602 -2.34 29.57 -12.39
C SER A 602 -2.34 30.95 -11.75
N GLN A 603 -3.47 31.69 -11.84
CA GLN A 603 -3.63 33.00 -11.19
C GLN A 603 -3.52 32.88 -9.67
N LEU A 604 -4.18 31.88 -9.07
CA LEU A 604 -4.10 31.60 -7.63
C LEU A 604 -2.66 31.31 -7.20
N ASN A 605 -1.94 30.42 -7.90
CA ASN A 605 -0.56 30.09 -7.54
C ASN A 605 0.41 31.27 -7.76
N LYS A 606 0.17 32.12 -8.78
CA LYS A 606 0.95 33.35 -8.99
C LYS A 606 0.77 34.31 -7.80
N HIS A 607 -0.45 34.50 -7.34
CA HIS A 607 -0.75 35.32 -6.16
C HIS A 607 -0.10 34.73 -4.89
N LEU A 608 -0.21 33.42 -4.67
CA LEU A 608 0.41 32.77 -3.51
C LEU A 608 1.94 32.90 -3.51
N SER A 609 2.57 32.84 -4.68
CA SER A 609 4.03 32.99 -4.83
C SER A 609 4.52 34.41 -4.49
N SER A 610 3.65 35.43 -4.43
CA SER A 610 4.01 36.77 -3.95
C SER A 610 4.23 36.84 -2.44
N TYR A 611 3.62 35.94 -1.67
CA TYR A 611 3.84 35.83 -0.22
C TYR A 611 5.13 35.08 0.12
N MET A 612 5.41 34.03 -0.62
CA MET A 612 6.56 33.16 -0.41
C MET A 612 6.97 32.52 -1.76
N PRO A 613 8.22 32.61 -2.19
CA PRO A 613 8.66 32.07 -3.48
C PRO A 613 8.32 30.59 -3.64
N GLY A 614 7.61 30.27 -4.73
CA GLY A 614 7.17 28.92 -5.05
C GLY A 614 6.10 28.36 -4.13
N LEU A 615 5.38 29.17 -3.37
CA LEU A 615 4.18 28.77 -2.66
C LEU A 615 3.05 28.48 -3.64
N THR A 616 2.39 27.36 -3.48
CA THR A 616 1.21 26.93 -4.26
C THR A 616 0.11 26.44 -3.34
N ALA A 617 -1.12 26.37 -3.82
CA ALA A 617 -2.26 25.83 -3.08
C ALA A 617 -2.03 24.42 -2.51
N LYS A 618 -1.20 23.60 -3.18
CA LYS A 618 -0.82 22.26 -2.71
C LYS A 618 -0.10 22.28 -1.36
N VAL A 619 0.71 23.31 -1.09
CA VAL A 619 1.49 23.44 0.16
C VAL A 619 0.57 23.57 1.38
N PHE A 620 -0.58 24.23 1.24
CA PHE A 620 -1.56 24.37 2.33
C PHE A 620 -2.03 23.01 2.86
N ARG A 621 -2.24 22.03 2.01
CA ARG A 621 -2.63 20.69 2.45
C ARG A 621 -1.53 20.00 3.26
N THR A 622 -0.26 20.15 2.85
CA THR A 622 0.89 19.59 3.59
C THR A 622 1.04 20.32 4.93
N TYR A 623 0.88 21.64 4.93
CA TYR A 623 0.89 22.47 6.15
C TYR A 623 -0.23 22.07 7.10
N ASN A 624 -1.49 22.06 6.64
CA ASN A 624 -2.65 21.72 7.48
C ASN A 624 -2.54 20.32 8.06
N ALA A 625 -2.10 19.35 7.26
CA ALA A 625 -1.91 17.97 7.72
C ALA A 625 -0.83 17.85 8.81
N SER A 626 0.35 18.46 8.57
CA SER A 626 1.48 18.37 9.50
C SER A 626 1.24 19.21 10.76
N TYR A 627 0.70 20.42 10.61
CA TYR A 627 0.37 21.30 11.74
C TYR A 627 -0.71 20.70 12.64
N THR A 628 -1.79 20.15 12.05
CA THR A 628 -2.84 19.47 12.81
C THR A 628 -2.29 18.24 13.53
N MET A 629 -1.45 17.44 12.84
CA MET A 629 -0.81 16.27 13.47
C MET A 629 0.09 16.70 14.64
N SER A 630 0.93 17.73 14.45
CA SER A 630 1.80 18.26 15.50
C SER A 630 1.00 18.70 16.73
N LYS A 631 -0.07 19.48 16.54
CA LYS A 631 -0.96 19.88 17.65
C LYS A 631 -1.58 18.69 18.38
N LEU A 632 -2.16 17.75 17.63
CA LEU A 632 -2.79 16.58 18.23
C LEU A 632 -1.79 15.74 19.02
N LEU A 633 -0.55 15.60 18.52
CA LEU A 633 0.50 14.86 19.23
C LEU A 633 0.99 15.57 20.50
N GLN A 634 1.01 16.90 20.51
CA GLN A 634 1.34 17.70 21.70
C GLN A 634 0.27 17.59 22.79
N GLU A 635 -1.02 17.56 22.40
CA GLU A 635 -2.16 17.44 23.30
C GLU A 635 -2.30 16.04 23.95
N LEU A 636 -1.60 15.02 23.41
CA LEU A 636 -1.68 13.65 23.91
C LEU A 636 -1.03 13.53 25.30
N LYS A 637 -1.88 13.15 26.27
CA LYS A 637 -1.44 12.74 27.61
C LYS A 637 -1.39 11.21 27.66
N VAL A 638 -0.19 10.65 27.53
CA VAL A 638 0.03 9.20 27.52
C VAL A 638 0.73 8.82 28.82
N THR A 639 -0.03 8.33 29.79
CA THR A 639 0.50 7.78 31.04
C THR A 639 0.14 6.32 31.13
N ASN A 640 1.11 5.45 31.40
CA ASN A 640 0.93 4.02 31.63
C ASN A 640 0.23 3.23 30.51
N ALA A 641 0.26 3.71 29.24
CA ALA A 641 -0.35 3.04 28.10
C ALA A 641 0.57 1.96 27.52
N THR A 642 0.00 0.84 27.12
CA THR A 642 0.69 -0.21 26.38
C THR A 642 1.10 0.27 24.98
N VAL A 643 2.06 -0.42 24.35
CA VAL A 643 2.48 -0.12 22.97
C VAL A 643 1.30 -0.15 21.99
N ALA A 644 0.36 -1.09 22.15
CA ALA A 644 -0.84 -1.19 21.31
C ALA A 644 -1.75 0.04 21.45
N GLU A 645 -1.94 0.53 22.67
CA GLU A 645 -2.73 1.74 22.93
C GLU A 645 -2.05 3.00 22.38
N LYS A 646 -0.72 3.10 22.52
CA LYS A 646 0.05 4.21 21.92
C LYS A 646 -0.06 4.24 20.39
N ILE A 647 -0.01 3.07 19.75
CA ILE A 647 -0.22 2.95 18.29
C ILE A 647 -1.64 3.38 17.91
N LYS A 648 -2.66 2.96 18.67
CA LYS A 648 -4.04 3.37 18.42
C LYS A 648 -4.20 4.88 18.55
N LEU A 649 -3.65 5.50 19.58
CA LEU A 649 -3.68 6.97 19.78
C LEU A 649 -3.04 7.71 18.59
N TYR A 650 -1.90 7.24 18.12
CA TYR A 650 -1.26 7.78 16.92
C TYR A 650 -2.17 7.64 15.68
N ASN A 651 -2.77 6.46 15.48
CA ASN A 651 -3.69 6.23 14.36
C ASN A 651 -4.95 7.10 14.46
N ASP A 652 -5.46 7.35 15.67
CA ASP A 652 -6.59 8.25 15.89
C ASP A 652 -6.26 9.71 15.53
N CYS A 653 -5.04 10.17 15.82
CA CYS A 653 -4.54 11.48 15.37
C CYS A 653 -4.42 11.51 13.84
N ASN A 654 -3.81 10.50 13.24
CA ASN A 654 -3.68 10.40 11.78
C ASN A 654 -5.06 10.31 11.09
N ARG A 655 -6.04 9.64 11.70
CA ARG A 655 -7.42 9.56 11.18
C ARG A 655 -8.06 10.96 11.12
N LYS A 656 -7.91 11.80 12.15
CA LYS A 656 -8.39 13.18 12.14
C LYS A 656 -7.78 13.98 10.98
N VAL A 657 -6.47 13.84 10.76
CA VAL A 657 -5.78 14.46 9.62
C VAL A 657 -6.28 13.93 8.28
N ALA A 658 -6.51 12.61 8.18
CA ALA A 658 -6.99 12.00 6.95
C ALA A 658 -8.43 12.44 6.61
N ILE A 659 -9.28 12.61 7.62
CA ILE A 659 -10.64 13.18 7.45
C ILE A 659 -10.54 14.64 6.97
N LEU A 660 -9.70 15.46 7.59
CA LEU A 660 -9.46 16.84 7.17
C LEU A 660 -9.06 16.94 5.70
N CYS A 661 -8.19 16.02 5.26
CA CYS A 661 -7.70 15.97 3.89
C CYS A 661 -8.62 15.20 2.93
N ASN A 662 -9.78 14.70 3.37
CA ASN A 662 -10.68 13.83 2.58
C ASN A 662 -9.95 12.63 1.95
N HIS A 663 -9.07 11.98 2.71
CA HIS A 663 -8.43 10.74 2.27
C HIS A 663 -9.38 9.57 2.54
N LYS A 664 -10.48 9.51 1.77
CA LYS A 664 -11.45 8.43 1.82
C LYS A 664 -11.00 7.25 0.95
N ARG A 665 -11.51 6.08 1.28
CA ARG A 665 -11.41 4.87 0.44
C ARG A 665 -12.73 4.14 0.46
N THR A 666 -13.02 3.40 -0.60
CA THR A 666 -14.16 2.48 -0.62
C THR A 666 -13.89 1.33 0.35
N VAL A 667 -14.89 0.95 1.12
CA VAL A 667 -14.80 -0.24 1.99
C VAL A 667 -14.66 -1.47 1.10
N GLY A 668 -13.59 -2.22 1.25
CA GLY A 668 -13.36 -3.43 0.45
C GLY A 668 -14.39 -4.51 0.79
N ALA A 669 -14.85 -5.26 -0.23
CA ALA A 669 -15.82 -6.36 -0.06
C ALA A 669 -15.40 -7.43 0.97
N GLY A 670 -14.10 -7.57 1.23
CA GLY A 670 -13.57 -8.48 2.26
C GLY A 670 -13.51 -7.91 3.68
N HIS A 671 -13.92 -6.65 3.90
CA HIS A 671 -13.80 -6.02 5.23
C HIS A 671 -14.65 -6.74 6.29
N GLU A 672 -15.90 -7.02 5.97
CA GLU A 672 -16.84 -7.72 6.87
C GLU A 672 -16.31 -9.10 7.25
N ALA A 673 -15.89 -9.89 6.27
CA ALA A 673 -15.30 -11.20 6.52
C ALA A 673 -13.99 -11.15 7.34
N GLN A 674 -13.22 -10.07 7.25
CA GLN A 674 -12.03 -9.87 8.08
C GLN A 674 -12.39 -9.44 9.49
N MET A 675 -13.43 -8.63 9.66
CA MET A 675 -13.95 -8.24 10.98
C MET A 675 -14.57 -9.42 11.69
N GLU A 676 -15.37 -10.24 10.99
CA GLU A 676 -15.94 -11.48 11.50
C GLU A 676 -14.86 -12.44 12.02
N LYS A 677 -13.82 -12.70 11.20
CA LYS A 677 -12.67 -13.53 11.61
C LYS A 677 -11.93 -12.98 12.84
N LEU A 678 -11.88 -11.66 12.97
CA LEU A 678 -11.23 -11.02 14.11
C LEU A 678 -12.10 -11.16 15.36
N THR A 679 -13.42 -10.99 15.22
CA THR A 679 -14.40 -11.21 16.28
C THR A 679 -14.39 -12.68 16.75
N ASP A 680 -14.38 -13.63 15.82
CA ASP A 680 -14.25 -15.06 16.14
C ASP A 680 -12.95 -15.37 16.90
N ARG A 681 -11.87 -14.74 16.50
CA ARG A 681 -10.58 -14.89 17.20
C ARG A 681 -10.63 -14.32 18.62
N ILE A 682 -11.29 -13.17 18.82
CA ILE A 682 -11.51 -12.59 20.14
C ILE A 682 -12.38 -13.52 20.99
N LYS A 683 -13.51 -13.99 20.46
CA LYS A 683 -14.38 -14.96 21.12
C LYS A 683 -13.65 -16.25 21.49
N GLY A 684 -12.80 -16.76 20.56
CA GLY A 684 -11.96 -17.94 20.80
C GLY A 684 -10.98 -17.78 21.97
N LEU A 685 -10.36 -16.60 22.12
CA LEU A 685 -9.48 -16.30 23.26
C LEU A 685 -10.29 -16.13 24.56
N LYS A 686 -11.48 -15.50 24.51
CA LYS A 686 -12.39 -15.39 25.64
C LYS A 686 -12.85 -16.78 26.10
N TYR A 687 -13.16 -17.70 25.19
CA TYR A 687 -13.47 -19.10 25.48
C TYR A 687 -12.27 -19.82 26.10
N GLN A 688 -11.08 -19.69 25.54
CA GLN A 688 -9.87 -20.27 26.12
C GLN A 688 -9.60 -19.74 27.54
N LYS A 689 -9.80 -18.44 27.78
CA LYS A 689 -9.69 -17.81 29.09
C LYS A 689 -10.70 -18.42 30.06
N TRP A 690 -11.99 -18.61 29.68
CA TRP A 690 -13.00 -19.26 30.50
C TRP A 690 -12.61 -20.71 30.81
N ARG A 691 -12.18 -21.52 29.84
CA ARG A 691 -11.67 -22.87 30.09
C ARG A 691 -10.51 -22.89 31.09
N THR A 692 -9.56 -21.95 30.97
CA THR A 692 -8.42 -21.82 31.91
C THR A 692 -8.88 -21.48 33.32
N LYS A 693 -9.92 -20.67 33.47
CA LYS A 693 -10.57 -20.40 34.78
C LYS A 693 -11.22 -21.64 35.35
N MET A 694 -11.91 -22.46 34.55
CA MET A 694 -12.52 -23.71 34.99
C MET A 694 -11.48 -24.74 35.42
N MET A 695 -10.35 -24.85 34.69
CA MET A 695 -9.18 -25.66 35.08
C MET A 695 -8.57 -25.21 36.41
N MET A 696 -8.60 -23.91 36.72
CA MET A 696 -8.18 -23.41 38.05
C MET A 696 -9.06 -23.88 39.16
N ILE A 697 -10.41 -24.01 38.95
CA ILE A 697 -11.35 -24.58 39.92
C ILE A 697 -11.12 -26.07 40.09
N ASP A 698 -10.79 -26.79 39.02
CA ASP A 698 -10.53 -28.22 39.04
C ASP A 698 -9.31 -28.58 39.93
N VAL A 699 -8.25 -27.71 39.87
CA VAL A 699 -7.05 -27.88 40.75
C VAL A 699 -7.32 -27.44 42.19
N ASP A 700 -8.06 -26.35 42.39
CA ASP A 700 -8.37 -25.82 43.74
C ASP A 700 -9.79 -25.25 43.78
N PRO A 701 -10.78 -26.03 44.21
CA PRO A 701 -12.16 -25.60 44.33
C PRO A 701 -12.38 -24.36 45.22
N THR A 702 -11.47 -24.08 46.16
CA THR A 702 -11.55 -22.90 47.03
C THR A 702 -11.40 -21.58 46.29
N GLN A 703 -10.82 -21.59 45.09
CA GLN A 703 -10.66 -20.39 44.28
C GLN A 703 -12.00 -19.75 43.92
N LYS A 704 -13.08 -20.55 43.78
CA LYS A 704 -14.42 -20.02 43.51
C LYS A 704 -14.93 -19.14 44.66
N LYS A 705 -14.57 -19.48 45.90
CA LYS A 705 -14.87 -18.65 47.07
C LYS A 705 -13.94 -17.45 47.16
N LYS A 706 -12.63 -17.63 46.90
CA LYS A 706 -11.61 -16.57 47.00
C LYS A 706 -11.77 -15.45 45.97
N LYS A 707 -12.13 -15.79 44.71
CA LYS A 707 -12.23 -14.83 43.59
C LYS A 707 -13.68 -14.42 43.30
N GLY A 708 -14.66 -15.04 43.92
CA GLY A 708 -16.09 -14.80 43.69
C GLY A 708 -16.65 -15.55 42.46
N ALA A 709 -17.94 -15.85 42.48
CA ALA A 709 -18.61 -16.59 41.39
C ALA A 709 -18.53 -15.86 40.05
N LYS A 710 -18.69 -14.52 40.05
CA LYS A 710 -18.67 -13.67 38.85
C LYS A 710 -17.37 -13.78 38.06
N PHE A 711 -16.23 -14.02 38.70
CA PHE A 711 -14.94 -14.20 37.99
C PHE A 711 -14.96 -15.42 37.07
N PHE A 712 -15.73 -16.46 37.37
CA PHE A 712 -15.79 -17.74 36.66
C PHE A 712 -16.98 -17.83 35.70
N GLU A 713 -17.82 -16.83 35.62
CA GLU A 713 -18.92 -16.78 34.66
C GLU A 713 -18.38 -16.74 33.21
N LEU A 714 -19.20 -17.31 32.32
CA LEU A 714 -18.96 -17.27 30.87
C LEU A 714 -19.14 -15.83 30.39
N ASP A 715 -18.29 -15.42 29.46
CA ASP A 715 -18.41 -14.10 28.85
C ASP A 715 -19.76 -14.03 28.07
N PRO A 716 -20.54 -12.95 28.19
CA PRO A 716 -21.85 -12.84 27.55
C PRO A 716 -21.81 -12.91 26.02
N ASP A 717 -20.65 -12.64 25.41
CA ASP A 717 -20.43 -12.77 23.98
C ASP A 717 -20.35 -14.21 23.45
N LEU A 718 -20.31 -15.20 24.37
CA LEU A 718 -20.16 -16.63 24.10
C LEU A 718 -21.46 -17.37 24.33
N ASP A 719 -22.18 -17.73 23.29
CA ASP A 719 -23.34 -18.59 23.32
C ASP A 719 -22.97 -20.08 23.15
N GLU A 720 -23.84 -21.00 23.53
CA GLU A 720 -23.59 -22.46 23.47
C GLU A 720 -23.44 -22.96 22.02
N GLU A 721 -24.12 -22.33 21.06
CA GLU A 721 -24.07 -22.71 19.66
C GLU A 721 -22.71 -22.33 19.05
N TRP A 722 -22.27 -21.10 19.31
CA TRP A 722 -20.95 -20.64 18.89
C TRP A 722 -19.82 -21.49 19.53
N ILE A 723 -19.93 -21.83 20.82
CA ILE A 723 -18.96 -22.69 21.51
C ILE A 723 -18.84 -24.05 20.82
N LYS A 724 -19.98 -24.72 20.51
CA LYS A 724 -19.96 -25.99 19.76
C LYS A 724 -19.34 -25.86 18.40
N GLY A 725 -19.67 -24.80 17.66
CA GLY A 725 -19.03 -24.47 16.35
C GLY A 725 -17.53 -24.25 16.48
N HIS A 726 -17.10 -23.50 17.50
CA HIS A 726 -15.68 -23.24 17.76
C HIS A 726 -14.90 -24.49 18.18
N GLN A 727 -15.50 -25.38 19.00
CA GLN A 727 -14.90 -26.67 19.35
C GLN A 727 -14.72 -27.57 18.14
N ALA A 728 -15.70 -27.61 17.22
CA ALA A 728 -15.58 -28.31 15.94
C ALA A 728 -14.48 -27.70 15.07
N PHE A 729 -14.38 -26.36 15.03
CA PHE A 729 -13.30 -25.65 14.33
C PHE A 729 -11.92 -26.00 14.91
N LEU A 730 -11.76 -26.04 16.23
CA LEU A 730 -10.49 -26.43 16.88
C LEU A 730 -10.08 -27.87 16.56
N ALA A 731 -11.04 -28.80 16.50
CA ALA A 731 -10.80 -30.19 16.12
C ALA A 731 -10.31 -30.30 14.67
N GLU A 732 -10.98 -29.61 13.74
CA GLU A 732 -10.56 -29.56 12.33
C GLU A 732 -9.25 -28.83 12.13
N GLU A 733 -8.99 -27.78 12.90
CA GLU A 733 -7.69 -27.09 12.90
C GLU A 733 -6.55 -27.99 13.37
N LEU A 734 -6.78 -28.74 14.45
CA LEU A 734 -5.82 -29.73 14.95
C LEU A 734 -5.57 -30.81 13.88
N LYS A 735 -6.62 -31.34 13.27
CA LYS A 735 -6.53 -32.30 12.17
C LYS A 735 -5.71 -31.73 11.00
N THR A 736 -6.00 -30.49 10.59
CA THR A 736 -5.24 -29.79 9.55
C THR A 736 -3.76 -29.59 9.92
N LYS A 737 -3.46 -29.20 11.16
CA LYS A 737 -2.09 -29.06 11.66
C LYS A 737 -1.34 -30.39 11.68
N ILE A 738 -1.99 -31.44 12.13
CA ILE A 738 -1.45 -32.80 12.14
C ILE A 738 -1.11 -33.24 10.71
N THR A 739 -2.02 -33.07 9.79
CA THR A 739 -1.89 -33.48 8.40
C THR A 739 -0.80 -32.70 7.67
N LYS A 740 -0.76 -31.38 7.82
CA LYS A 740 0.33 -30.54 7.25
C LYS A 740 1.70 -30.87 7.82
N LYS A 741 1.78 -31.23 9.09
CA LYS A 741 3.06 -31.63 9.67
C LYS A 741 3.53 -32.96 9.09
N PHE A 742 2.64 -33.90 8.90
CA PHE A 742 2.93 -35.20 8.32
C PHE A 742 3.36 -35.08 6.84
N GLU A 743 2.71 -34.25 6.02
CA GLU A 743 3.14 -33.92 4.67
C GLU A 743 4.56 -33.37 4.62
N LYS A 744 4.83 -32.37 5.45
CA LYS A 744 6.14 -31.72 5.51
C LYS A 744 7.25 -32.66 5.99
N ASP A 745 6.94 -33.60 6.86
CA ASP A 745 7.91 -34.59 7.31
C ASP A 745 8.20 -35.59 6.17
N ASN A 746 7.23 -35.99 5.35
CA ASN A 746 7.43 -36.85 4.18
C ASN A 746 8.17 -36.13 3.02
N GLU A 747 7.88 -34.87 2.75
CA GLU A 747 8.68 -34.05 1.81
C GLU A 747 10.16 -34.00 2.20
N LYS A 748 10.47 -33.97 3.50
CA LYS A 748 11.85 -34.00 3.96
C LYS A 748 12.53 -35.35 3.76
N LEU A 749 11.79 -36.44 3.95
CA LEU A 749 12.33 -37.79 3.74
C LEU A 749 12.58 -38.07 2.27
N GLU A 750 11.61 -37.70 1.44
CA GLU A 750 11.78 -37.83 -0.02
C GLU A 750 12.99 -37.03 -0.51
N ALA A 751 13.21 -35.82 0.06
CA ALA A 751 14.40 -34.99 -0.22
C ALA A 751 15.72 -35.62 0.31
N GLU A 752 15.64 -36.46 1.37
CA GLU A 752 16.77 -37.17 1.97
C GLU A 752 16.93 -38.60 1.40
N GLY A 753 16.12 -38.99 0.40
CA GLY A 753 16.16 -40.29 -0.25
C GLY A 753 15.64 -41.44 0.64
N GLN A 754 14.87 -41.15 1.65
CA GLN A 754 14.28 -42.12 2.59
C GLN A 754 12.82 -42.42 2.24
N SER A 755 12.32 -43.59 2.60
CA SER A 755 10.94 -44.00 2.35
C SER A 755 9.95 -43.17 3.17
N PRO A 756 8.84 -42.72 2.58
CA PRO A 756 7.83 -41.95 3.27
C PRO A 756 7.06 -42.80 4.32
N HIS A 757 6.55 -42.16 5.39
CA HIS A 757 5.75 -42.83 6.43
C HIS A 757 4.45 -43.44 5.90
N PRO A 758 4.03 -44.62 6.36
CA PRO A 758 2.78 -45.25 5.96
C PRO A 758 1.55 -44.48 6.45
N ALA A 759 0.43 -44.55 5.68
CA ALA A 759 -0.85 -43.94 6.02
C ALA A 759 -1.42 -44.32 7.40
N LYS A 760 -0.99 -45.49 7.94
CA LYS A 760 -1.38 -45.96 9.28
C LYS A 760 -0.93 -45.01 10.39
N GLU A 761 0.27 -44.46 10.27
CA GLU A 761 0.78 -43.49 11.27
C GLU A 761 0.03 -42.15 11.25
N LEU A 762 -0.51 -41.74 10.10
CA LEU A 762 -1.45 -40.59 10.11
C LEU A 762 -2.69 -40.89 10.92
N GLN A 763 -3.25 -42.10 10.76
CA GLN A 763 -4.46 -42.46 11.53
C GLN A 763 -4.17 -42.49 13.01
N GLU A 764 -3.01 -43.01 13.44
CA GLU A 764 -2.56 -43.00 14.82
C GLU A 764 -2.42 -41.58 15.39
N ARG A 765 -1.87 -40.65 14.58
CA ARG A 765 -1.76 -39.25 15.01
C ARG A 765 -3.10 -38.51 14.97
N LEU A 766 -4.02 -38.87 14.10
CA LEU A 766 -5.38 -38.33 14.06
C LEU A 766 -6.25 -38.85 15.25
N HIS A 767 -5.80 -39.85 16.02
CA HIS A 767 -6.44 -40.26 17.26
C HIS A 767 -6.52 -39.09 18.26
N ALA A 768 -5.52 -38.23 18.33
CA ALA A 768 -5.54 -37.03 19.16
C ALA A 768 -6.70 -36.07 18.84
N VAL A 769 -7.20 -36.06 17.60
CA VAL A 769 -8.39 -35.27 17.22
C VAL A 769 -9.65 -35.89 17.82
N LYS A 770 -9.78 -37.23 17.77
CA LYS A 770 -10.93 -37.96 18.38
C LYS A 770 -10.94 -37.81 19.90
N GLU A 771 -9.77 -37.84 20.53
CA GLU A 771 -9.64 -37.57 21.97
C GLU A 771 -10.10 -36.16 22.33
N LEU A 772 -9.72 -35.16 21.53
CA LEU A 772 -10.14 -33.78 21.72
C LEU A 772 -11.68 -33.62 21.58
N GLU A 773 -12.26 -34.24 20.54
CA GLU A 773 -13.71 -34.25 20.33
C GLU A 773 -14.46 -34.93 21.50
N ALA A 774 -13.97 -36.08 21.96
CA ALA A 774 -14.56 -36.79 23.12
C ALA A 774 -14.49 -35.95 24.38
N LYS A 775 -13.39 -35.25 24.57
CA LYS A 775 -13.19 -34.31 25.67
C LYS A 775 -14.17 -33.16 25.61
N PHE A 776 -14.34 -32.48 24.46
CA PHE A 776 -15.33 -31.42 24.32
C PHE A 776 -16.77 -31.92 24.58
N LYS A 777 -17.11 -33.13 24.11
CA LYS A 777 -18.41 -33.76 24.41
C LYS A 777 -18.61 -33.96 25.91
N LYS A 778 -17.55 -34.40 26.61
CA LYS A 778 -17.57 -34.56 28.08
C LYS A 778 -17.71 -33.21 28.80
N GLU A 779 -16.95 -32.20 28.38
CA GLU A 779 -17.02 -30.84 28.94
C GLU A 779 -18.40 -30.22 28.74
N ASN A 780 -19.00 -30.36 27.54
CA ASN A 780 -20.37 -29.86 27.28
C ASN A 780 -21.44 -30.54 28.12
N LYS A 781 -21.29 -31.87 28.39
CA LYS A 781 -22.24 -32.64 29.21
C LYS A 781 -22.09 -32.33 30.68
N THR A 782 -20.85 -32.25 31.18
CA THR A 782 -20.60 -32.13 32.64
C THR A 782 -20.42 -30.68 33.08
N LYS A 783 -20.25 -29.74 32.14
CA LYS A 783 -19.90 -28.34 32.40
C LYS A 783 -18.61 -28.19 33.25
N LYS A 784 -17.77 -29.25 33.32
CA LYS A 784 -16.48 -29.26 34.02
C LYS A 784 -15.36 -29.37 33.01
N VAL A 785 -14.27 -28.63 33.24
CA VAL A 785 -13.04 -28.65 32.42
C VAL A 785 -11.92 -29.20 33.28
N GLU A 786 -11.37 -30.36 32.90
CA GLU A 786 -10.26 -31.00 33.59
C GLU A 786 -8.96 -30.23 33.39
N ALA A 787 -8.13 -30.12 34.41
CA ALA A 787 -6.85 -29.41 34.36
C ALA A 787 -5.85 -30.13 33.47
N GLU A 788 -5.37 -29.42 32.44
CA GLU A 788 -4.41 -29.92 31.44
C GLU A 788 -3.02 -29.42 31.74
N GLY A 789 -2.00 -30.20 31.34
CA GLY A 789 -0.60 -29.78 31.30
C GLY A 789 0.30 -30.51 32.31
N LYS A 790 1.59 -30.23 32.27
CA LYS A 790 2.59 -30.81 33.20
C LYS A 790 2.63 -30.02 34.50
N GLY A 791 2.09 -30.58 35.57
CA GLY A 791 2.04 -29.99 36.89
C GLY A 791 1.16 -28.71 36.90
N PRO A 792 -0.17 -28.83 36.71
CA PRO A 792 -1.06 -27.68 36.74
C PRO A 792 -1.09 -27.09 38.16
N THR A 793 -0.91 -25.75 38.25
CA THR A 793 -0.99 -24.99 39.49
C THR A 793 -1.83 -23.72 39.30
N VAL A 794 -2.46 -23.25 40.37
CA VAL A 794 -3.28 -22.05 40.38
C VAL A 794 -2.50 -20.83 39.84
N GLU A 795 -1.21 -20.69 40.19
CA GLU A 795 -0.36 -19.57 39.77
C GLU A 795 -0.11 -19.59 38.25
N LYS A 796 0.11 -20.81 37.70
CA LYS A 796 0.32 -20.95 36.24
C LYS A 796 -0.95 -20.58 35.45
N PHE A 797 -2.13 -21.00 35.96
CA PHE A 797 -3.38 -20.61 35.34
C PHE A 797 -3.68 -19.12 35.51
N ALA A 798 -3.39 -18.54 36.66
CA ALA A 798 -3.51 -17.08 36.84
C ALA A 798 -2.66 -16.29 35.84
N ALA A 799 -1.39 -16.67 35.70
CA ALA A 799 -0.51 -16.02 34.70
C ALA A 799 -0.94 -16.27 33.23
N ALA A 800 -1.56 -17.43 32.95
CA ALA A 800 -2.13 -17.71 31.63
C ALA A 800 -3.37 -16.86 31.35
N ILE A 801 -4.26 -16.67 32.35
CA ILE A 801 -5.44 -15.81 32.26
C ILE A 801 -5.01 -14.37 31.98
N GLU A 802 -4.01 -13.84 32.71
CA GLU A 802 -3.49 -12.49 32.51
C GLU A 802 -2.96 -12.26 31.08
N LYS A 803 -2.18 -13.22 30.54
CA LYS A 803 -1.70 -13.18 29.15
C LYS A 803 -2.85 -13.24 28.13
N LEU A 804 -3.90 -14.02 28.40
CA LEU A 804 -5.07 -14.09 27.53
C LEU A 804 -5.86 -12.77 27.58
N ASP A 805 -5.98 -12.15 28.76
CA ASP A 805 -6.62 -10.83 28.91
C ASP A 805 -5.87 -9.75 28.14
N GLU A 806 -4.55 -9.72 28.23
CA GLU A 806 -3.71 -8.78 27.47
C GLU A 806 -3.87 -9.00 25.96
N ARG A 807 -3.93 -10.25 25.52
CA ARG A 807 -4.12 -10.61 24.12
C ARG A 807 -5.51 -10.25 23.59
N VAL A 808 -6.57 -10.51 24.37
CA VAL A 808 -7.95 -10.10 24.07
C VAL A 808 -8.00 -8.58 23.90
N ARG A 809 -7.49 -7.83 24.89
CA ARG A 809 -7.45 -6.36 24.86
C ARG A 809 -6.72 -5.84 23.61
N THR A 810 -5.59 -6.45 23.26
CA THR A 810 -4.83 -6.07 22.06
C THR A 810 -5.64 -6.28 20.78
N LEU A 811 -6.36 -7.41 20.65
CA LEU A 811 -7.21 -7.69 19.49
C LEU A 811 -8.45 -6.81 19.43
N GLU A 812 -9.07 -6.51 20.58
CA GLU A 812 -10.18 -5.55 20.66
C GLU A 812 -9.76 -4.14 20.22
N LEU A 813 -8.57 -3.69 20.63
CA LEU A 813 -8.00 -2.42 20.16
C LEU A 813 -7.75 -2.44 18.63
N GLN A 814 -7.23 -3.55 18.08
CA GLN A 814 -7.03 -3.71 16.64
C GLN A 814 -8.37 -3.73 15.88
N SER A 815 -9.39 -4.36 16.46
CA SER A 815 -10.75 -4.40 15.91
C SER A 815 -11.35 -3.00 15.83
N ALA A 816 -11.30 -2.27 16.93
CA ALA A 816 -11.77 -0.90 17.01
C ALA A 816 -11.00 0.06 16.07
N ASP A 817 -9.65 -0.11 15.95
CA ASP A 817 -8.83 0.68 15.02
C ASP A 817 -9.20 0.38 13.57
N ARG A 818 -9.38 -0.90 13.21
CA ARG A 818 -9.76 -1.33 11.85
C ARG A 818 -11.14 -0.83 11.46
N GLU A 819 -12.14 -0.95 12.36
CA GLU A 819 -13.49 -0.45 12.12
C GLU A 819 -13.51 1.07 12.00
N GLY A 820 -12.83 1.79 12.89
CA GLY A 820 -12.72 3.25 12.84
C GLY A 820 -12.01 3.79 11.59
N ASN A 821 -11.20 2.96 10.92
CA ASN A 821 -10.44 3.34 9.73
C ASN A 821 -10.97 2.69 8.44
N LYS A 822 -12.15 2.06 8.43
CA LYS A 822 -12.69 1.33 7.28
C LYS A 822 -12.84 2.20 6.02
N GLU A 823 -13.22 3.45 6.19
CA GLU A 823 -13.44 4.42 5.10
C GLU A 823 -12.29 5.40 4.90
N VAL A 824 -11.22 5.28 5.68
CA VAL A 824 -10.14 6.29 5.71
C VAL A 824 -8.81 5.67 5.28
N ALA A 825 -8.13 6.33 4.35
CA ALA A 825 -6.81 5.92 3.87
C ALA A 825 -5.69 6.59 4.69
N LEU A 826 -5.38 6.03 5.86
CA LEU A 826 -4.32 6.55 6.76
C LEU A 826 -2.93 6.57 6.09
N GLY A 827 -2.66 5.63 5.17
CA GLY A 827 -1.40 5.56 4.43
C GLY A 827 -1.16 6.82 3.61
N THR A 828 -2.18 7.33 2.93
CA THR A 828 -2.06 8.53 2.07
C THR A 828 -1.61 9.75 2.86
N SER A 829 -2.21 10.00 4.04
CA SER A 829 -1.80 11.11 4.92
C SER A 829 -0.36 10.94 5.39
N LYS A 830 -0.02 9.75 5.89
CA LYS A 830 1.30 9.42 6.44
C LYS A 830 2.42 9.54 5.40
N ILE A 831 2.17 9.09 4.17
CA ILE A 831 3.20 9.06 3.13
C ILE A 831 3.41 10.42 2.48
N ASN A 832 2.32 11.19 2.27
CA ASN A 832 2.37 12.33 1.37
C ASN A 832 2.20 13.69 2.03
N TYR A 833 1.51 13.77 3.20
CA TYR A 833 1.08 15.04 3.77
C TYR A 833 1.58 15.32 5.19
N ILE A 834 1.69 14.29 6.04
CA ILE A 834 2.26 14.42 7.38
C ILE A 834 3.78 14.38 7.28
N ASP A 835 4.46 15.37 7.87
CA ASP A 835 5.92 15.37 7.97
C ASP A 835 6.39 14.11 8.72
N PRO A 836 7.21 13.23 8.10
CA PRO A 836 7.62 11.97 8.71
C PRO A 836 8.40 12.15 10.01
N ARG A 837 9.05 13.30 10.22
CA ARG A 837 9.77 13.63 11.46
C ARG A 837 8.83 13.66 12.67
N LEU A 838 7.57 14.07 12.51
CA LEU A 838 6.56 13.99 13.58
C LEU A 838 6.30 12.55 14.07
N THR A 839 6.36 11.58 13.15
CA THR A 839 6.23 10.17 13.52
C THR A 839 7.47 9.67 14.25
N VAL A 840 8.66 10.13 13.86
CA VAL A 840 9.92 9.80 14.53
C VAL A 840 9.93 10.37 15.95
N VAL A 841 9.56 11.63 16.11
CA VAL A 841 9.41 12.27 17.43
C VAL A 841 8.44 11.52 18.34
N PHE A 842 7.29 11.11 17.78
CA PHE A 842 6.33 10.30 18.56
C PHE A 842 6.93 8.95 18.98
N SER A 843 7.66 8.29 18.08
CA SER A 843 8.37 7.04 18.35
C SER A 843 9.37 7.19 19.50
N ALA A 844 10.21 8.22 19.45
CA ALA A 844 11.18 8.53 20.49
C ALA A 844 10.52 8.93 21.82
N LYS A 845 9.59 9.90 21.78
CA LYS A 845 8.93 10.45 22.97
C LYS A 845 8.16 9.42 23.79
N PHE A 846 7.54 8.44 23.13
CA PHE A 846 6.69 7.45 23.79
C PHE A 846 7.29 6.04 23.79
N ASP A 847 8.56 5.87 23.43
CA ASP A 847 9.27 4.59 23.39
C ASP A 847 8.46 3.51 22.66
N VAL A 848 8.09 3.81 21.41
CA VAL A 848 7.41 2.87 20.52
C VAL A 848 8.30 2.63 19.31
N PRO A 849 8.73 1.39 19.03
CA PRO A 849 9.61 1.12 17.89
C PRO A 849 9.06 1.64 16.56
N ILE A 850 9.92 2.30 15.77
CA ILE A 850 9.53 2.96 14.50
C ILE A 850 8.96 1.99 13.46
N ASP A 851 9.32 0.71 13.52
CA ASP A 851 8.79 -0.35 12.66
C ASP A 851 7.29 -0.59 12.84
N LYS A 852 6.70 -0.19 13.97
CA LYS A 852 5.26 -0.23 14.21
C LYS A 852 4.50 0.84 13.41
N PHE A 853 5.18 1.93 13.02
CA PHE A 853 4.60 3.02 12.23
C PHE A 853 5.02 2.99 10.77
N PHE A 854 6.28 2.63 10.49
CA PHE A 854 6.86 2.57 9.15
C PHE A 854 7.24 1.13 8.79
N SER A 855 6.60 0.59 7.74
CA SER A 855 7.04 -0.65 7.10
C SER A 855 8.48 -0.51 6.58
N LYS A 856 9.15 -1.60 6.23
CA LYS A 856 10.51 -1.59 5.65
C LYS A 856 10.62 -0.56 4.52
N THR A 857 9.71 -0.60 3.55
CA THR A 857 9.68 0.33 2.41
C THR A 857 9.54 1.80 2.83
N LEU A 858 8.77 2.09 3.90
CA LEU A 858 8.65 3.45 4.42
C LEU A 858 9.86 3.87 5.23
N ARG A 859 10.50 2.97 5.94
CA ARG A 859 11.78 3.25 6.61
C ARG A 859 12.86 3.61 5.60
N ASP A 860 12.97 2.85 4.53
CA ASP A 860 13.89 3.15 3.43
C ASP A 860 13.58 4.51 2.79
N LYS A 861 12.29 4.82 2.54
CA LYS A 861 11.86 6.10 1.98
C LYS A 861 12.16 7.29 2.90
N PHE A 862 11.91 7.14 4.19
CA PHE A 862 12.03 8.20 5.19
C PHE A 862 13.28 8.07 6.08
N ASN A 863 14.29 7.36 5.59
CA ASN A 863 15.54 7.20 6.30
C ASN A 863 16.16 8.56 6.68
N TRP A 864 16.10 9.54 5.78
CA TRP A 864 16.51 10.91 6.02
C TRP A 864 15.80 11.55 7.23
N ALA A 865 14.51 11.28 7.42
CA ALA A 865 13.74 11.81 8.54
C ALA A 865 14.08 11.11 9.85
N ILE A 866 14.29 9.78 9.81
CA ILE A 866 14.68 8.99 10.97
C ILE A 866 16.05 9.42 11.46
N GLN A 867 17.01 9.61 10.57
CA GLN A 867 18.37 10.00 10.94
C GLN A 867 18.52 11.49 11.26
N SER A 868 17.73 12.38 10.65
CA SER A 868 17.81 13.82 10.92
C SER A 868 17.24 14.23 12.27
N VAL A 869 16.27 13.46 12.78
CA VAL A 869 15.69 13.67 14.12
C VAL A 869 16.41 12.84 15.17
N GLY A 870 16.77 11.57 14.82
CA GLY A 870 17.36 10.63 15.76
C GLY A 870 16.48 10.46 16.99
N ASP A 871 17.08 10.63 18.17
CA ASP A 871 16.40 10.53 19.47
C ASP A 871 15.86 11.88 19.99
N ASP A 872 15.92 12.96 19.18
CA ASP A 872 15.39 14.27 19.58
C ASP A 872 13.86 14.23 19.65
N SER A 873 13.36 14.10 20.87
CA SER A 873 11.92 14.11 21.17
C SER A 873 11.30 15.50 21.23
N THR A 874 12.10 16.55 21.05
CA THR A 874 11.69 17.96 21.16
C THR A 874 11.46 18.63 19.82
N TRP A 875 11.81 17.97 18.69
CA TRP A 875 11.62 18.52 17.35
C TRP A 875 10.15 18.85 17.08
N GLU A 876 9.88 20.04 16.56
CA GLU A 876 8.54 20.53 16.24
C GLU A 876 8.40 20.95 14.76
N PHE A 877 7.16 20.81 14.25
CA PHE A 877 6.79 21.25 12.91
C PHE A 877 6.58 22.78 12.86
#